data_dba19d639907003a4f264c97abaaaeab
#
_entry.id   dba19d639907003a4f264c97abaaaeab
#
_cell.length_a   1.000
_cell.length_b   1.000
_cell.length_c   1.000
_cell.angle_alpha   90.00
_cell.angle_beta   90.00
_cell.angle_gamma   90.00
#
_symmetry.space_group_name_H-M   'P 1'
#
loop_
_entity.id
_entity.type
_entity.pdbx_description
1 polymer ?
#
loop_
_entity_poly.entity_id
_entity_poly.type
_entity_poly.pdbx_seq_one_letter_code
_entity_poly.pdbx_strand_id
1 'polypeptide(L)'
;MKTIQNGFQRLLRSTLLWVFVLILVSSTGAGFDSRSLNGGFGHLLTTMVNAAETHQSYQKPPAPSWPHEKSDLAPDPAVVFGELPNGFRYALMENRTPKDRVSINLKVMSGSLNENDDQKGVAHFLEHMLFNGSTHFAPGELVKYFQSIGMQFGADANAYTGFDETVYLVLLPEGDEKNLSEGLLVMRDYADGASLLPSEIDRERKVILAEMRSRDSASYRTYVAGLGFEAPEARLSQRLPIGSAEVILNADRKLLKDFYDTWYRPDNMLLVMAGDFDARLAERLIKDRFSGFSARTPQREKPEFGTVNHAGIKPFYHFEKEAGNTTVSLEVVEKVPHRPDSTALQEQLLLEEVADRMLQHRLDALVKKPDTPFTEVSSGSGTFLRQLKTAMISAEGNPEDWDKMLNLIEQTLRSALDFGFTQTELERVKKSVLAEYDDAVKTSNTRDSRQLAMQILSSLNRDRVFQSPQQRKALVGPLVEALTLDRVNTAFRGGWSPAHRLVMVTGNVDLATGETPPERQLLAAFDRSRLTAVAPKGEAKPVRFPYLPDPSSKSRIVNRISQPDLGITQIDFANGVRLNLKKTDFKKNEVLVNIAFGTGRSGEPHNLPGLSELGQAVVNESGLGPLSRDDIERAMAGSNTTVDFTVAEDHFALEGKTVSEETRLLFQLLYAHLTDPVYREEAYALSMQRFGQMYAALSRSIDGQMQLSGYRFLAGGDLRFGLPPFDSFAALTLKDMRSWIDTALKNEPLEVSVVGDFDEAVVVDIVGTYIGSLPARPGLGGEKRSSSIRFPASQSLDIQVETEIPKALIVVAYPTEDMWDIKRTRRLAVLGEIFSDRLRERLRESLGAAYSPYAYNRPWRAYPGYGVFQAAALVDPAQTAVVLDEVRQIISDLSQNGIRPDELERAIGPSLTGIKDRIRTNAYWLDTVLTGSKKFPQQIEWSRTIQTDYVGITSRELSELAVKYLDNDKAAAIVIKPA
;
A
#
# COMPACT_ATOMS: atom_id res chain seq x y z
N MET A 1 7.33 -11.59 -0.72
CA MET A 1 7.96 -11.08 -1.96
C MET A 1 6.95 -10.55 -2.98
N LYS A 2 5.81 -11.20 -3.20
CA LYS A 2 4.69 -10.61 -3.98
C LYS A 2 4.25 -9.23 -3.45
N THR A 3 4.40 -8.94 -2.17
CA THR A 3 4.04 -7.66 -1.54
C THR A 3 4.91 -6.48 -2.01
N ILE A 4 6.18 -6.70 -2.29
CA ILE A 4 7.10 -5.65 -2.77
C ILE A 4 6.91 -5.44 -4.28
N GLN A 5 6.70 -6.48 -5.05
CA GLN A 5 6.50 -6.41 -6.49
C GLN A 5 5.11 -5.89 -6.87
N ASN A 6 4.07 -6.29 -6.13
CA ASN A 6 2.72 -5.72 -6.24
C ASN A 6 2.62 -4.31 -5.67
N GLY A 7 3.46 -3.96 -4.67
CA GLY A 7 3.61 -2.60 -4.16
C GLY A 7 4.18 -1.67 -5.24
N PHE A 8 5.14 -2.14 -6.01
CA PHE A 8 5.79 -1.34 -7.04
C PHE A 8 4.90 -1.10 -8.28
N GLN A 9 4.14 -2.11 -8.72
CA GLN A 9 3.16 -1.93 -9.79
C GLN A 9 1.91 -1.14 -9.36
N ARG A 10 1.60 -1.11 -8.03
CA ARG A 10 0.55 -0.26 -7.46
C ARG A 10 1.04 1.17 -7.19
N LEU A 11 2.34 1.38 -6.95
CA LEU A 11 2.96 2.72 -6.84
C LEU A 11 2.84 3.52 -8.14
N LEU A 12 2.80 2.86 -9.29
CA LEU A 12 2.59 3.49 -10.60
C LEU A 12 1.12 3.91 -10.84
N ARG A 13 0.17 3.51 -10.01
CA ARG A 13 -1.26 3.74 -10.28
C ARG A 13 -1.92 4.95 -9.58
N SER A 14 -1.22 5.75 -8.79
CA SER A 14 -1.81 6.98 -8.23
C SER A 14 -0.79 7.89 -7.52
N THR A 15 -0.02 8.68 -8.25
CA THR A 15 1.09 9.43 -7.66
C THR A 15 0.67 10.71 -6.92
N LEU A 16 -0.50 11.27 -7.13
CA LEU A 16 -0.87 12.55 -6.50
C LEU A 16 -1.92 12.43 -5.37
N LEU A 17 -2.95 11.62 -5.52
CA LEU A 17 -3.91 11.40 -4.43
C LEU A 17 -3.32 10.54 -3.28
N TRP A 18 -2.27 9.74 -3.57
CA TRP A 18 -1.60 8.84 -2.63
C TRP A 18 -0.41 9.44 -1.89
N VAL A 19 0.14 10.56 -2.33
CA VAL A 19 1.17 11.28 -1.54
C VAL A 19 0.62 11.71 -0.19
N PHE A 20 -0.67 12.04 -0.10
CA PHE A 20 -1.34 12.31 1.18
C PHE A 20 -1.50 11.11 2.11
N VAL A 21 -1.55 9.88 1.57
CA VAL A 21 -1.71 8.63 2.35
C VAL A 21 -0.37 7.93 2.55
N LEU A 22 0.58 8.04 1.63
CA LEU A 22 1.88 7.35 1.67
C LEU A 22 2.87 7.94 2.69
N ILE A 23 2.72 9.19 3.10
CA ILE A 23 3.49 9.75 4.23
C ILE A 23 3.17 9.00 5.54
N LEU A 24 2.01 8.33 5.61
CA LEU A 24 1.52 7.63 6.79
C LEU A 24 1.79 6.11 6.83
N VAL A 25 2.22 5.47 5.72
CA VAL A 25 2.21 3.99 5.63
C VAL A 25 3.55 3.38 5.19
N SER A 26 4.59 4.16 4.93
CA SER A 26 5.88 3.63 4.45
C SER A 26 6.70 2.80 5.46
N SER A 27 6.15 2.47 6.64
CA SER A 27 6.82 1.65 7.65
C SER A 27 6.21 0.26 7.88
N THR A 28 5.15 -0.15 7.19
CA THR A 28 4.56 -1.48 7.39
C THR A 28 4.32 -2.20 6.07
N GLY A 29 5.01 -3.30 5.88
CA GLY A 29 4.81 -4.22 4.76
C GLY A 29 3.52 -5.06 4.87
N ALA A 30 2.36 -4.40 4.94
CA ALA A 30 1.06 -5.04 4.88
C ALA A 30 0.26 -4.46 3.71
N GLY A 31 -0.12 -5.32 2.77
CA GLY A 31 -0.85 -4.93 1.56
C GLY A 31 -2.24 -4.39 1.89
N PHE A 32 -2.46 -3.13 1.55
CA PHE A 32 -3.78 -2.51 1.55
C PHE A 32 -4.43 -2.69 0.18
N ASP A 33 -5.65 -3.20 0.18
CA ASP A 33 -6.51 -3.22 -1.00
C ASP A 33 -7.12 -1.81 -1.18
N SER A 34 -6.72 -1.12 -2.27
CA SER A 34 -7.01 0.30 -2.51
C SER A 34 -8.45 0.62 -2.94
N ARG A 35 -9.38 -0.35 -2.84
CA ARG A 35 -10.75 -0.19 -3.38
C ARG A 35 -11.78 0.37 -2.41
N SER A 36 -11.44 0.69 -1.16
CA SER A 36 -12.45 1.02 -0.14
C SER A 36 -12.40 2.46 0.41
N LEU A 37 -11.74 3.41 -0.23
CA LEU A 37 -11.59 4.77 0.32
C LEU A 37 -12.09 5.91 -0.57
N ASN A 38 -13.05 5.70 -1.43
CA ASN A 38 -13.68 6.77 -2.20
C ASN A 38 -15.16 6.94 -1.85
N GLY A 39 -15.51 8.11 -1.42
CA GLY A 39 -16.84 8.67 -1.32
C GLY A 39 -16.88 9.78 -0.29
N GLY A 40 -17.20 10.94 -0.54
CA GLY A 40 -17.85 11.70 -1.53
C GLY A 40 -18.57 12.86 -0.89
N PHE A 41 -18.96 13.93 -1.56
CA PHE A 41 -19.27 15.27 -1.06
C PHE A 41 -20.45 16.01 -1.62
N GLY A 42 -20.87 17.03 -1.00
CA GLY A 42 -21.42 18.22 -1.52
C GLY A 42 -22.67 18.88 -0.93
N HIS A 43 -22.68 20.13 -0.83
CA HIS A 43 -23.61 21.27 -0.93
C HIS A 43 -24.88 21.39 -0.03
N LEU A 44 -25.40 22.55 0.24
CA LEU A 44 -25.66 23.93 -0.23
C LEU A 44 -26.29 24.79 0.88
N LEU A 45 -26.28 25.99 0.95
CA LEU A 45 -26.41 27.37 0.46
C LEU A 45 -27.18 28.25 1.46
N THR A 46 -26.51 29.36 1.75
CA THR A 46 -26.98 30.71 2.04
C THR A 46 -28.16 31.05 2.93
N THR A 47 -27.92 31.84 3.95
CA THR A 47 -28.52 33.19 4.12
C THR A 47 -27.69 34.06 5.07
N MET A 48 -27.49 35.33 4.71
CA MET A 48 -26.88 36.36 5.52
C MET A 48 -27.83 36.88 6.60
N VAL A 49 -27.31 37.27 7.76
CA VAL A 49 -27.74 38.47 8.53
C VAL A 49 -26.68 38.88 9.57
N ASN A 50 -26.23 40.06 9.43
CA ASN A 50 -25.68 41.11 10.33
C ASN A 50 -25.11 40.79 11.73
N ALA A 51 -23.94 41.42 11.92
CA ALA A 51 -23.21 41.53 13.17
C ALA A 51 -23.91 42.39 14.20
N ALA A 52 -23.80 41.98 15.45
CA ALA A 52 -23.87 42.85 16.64
C ALA A 52 -22.94 42.30 17.71
N GLU A 53 -21.96 43.11 18.10
CA GLU A 53 -21.07 42.81 19.23
C GLU A 53 -21.83 42.71 20.53
N THR A 54 -21.70 41.58 21.23
CA THR A 54 -22.02 41.49 22.65
C THR A 54 -20.96 40.61 23.32
N HIS A 55 -20.34 41.19 24.35
CA HIS A 55 -19.49 40.47 25.30
C HIS A 55 -20.23 39.29 25.88
N GLN A 56 -19.85 38.07 25.51
CA GLN A 56 -20.33 36.84 26.10
C GLN A 56 -19.33 36.28 27.10
N SER A 57 -19.83 35.99 28.28
CA SER A 57 -19.22 35.26 29.37
C SER A 57 -18.70 33.91 28.82
N TYR A 58 -17.50 33.55 29.27
CA TYR A 58 -16.82 32.28 28.98
C TYR A 58 -17.71 31.09 29.25
N GLN A 59 -18.38 30.58 28.25
CA GLN A 59 -19.01 29.25 28.31
C GLN A 59 -18.00 28.19 27.83
N LYS A 60 -17.77 27.19 28.68
CA LYS A 60 -17.00 26.00 28.34
C LYS A 60 -17.48 25.50 26.95
N PRO A 61 -16.58 25.30 25.97
CA PRO A 61 -17.00 24.69 24.69
C PRO A 61 -17.77 23.40 24.96
N PRO A 62 -18.87 23.13 24.27
CA PRO A 62 -19.60 21.89 24.47
C PRO A 62 -18.64 20.72 24.25
N ALA A 63 -18.76 19.68 25.08
CA ALA A 63 -18.00 18.44 24.93
C ALA A 63 -18.14 17.94 23.47
N PRO A 64 -17.07 17.40 22.82
CA PRO A 64 -17.15 16.92 21.48
C PRO A 64 -18.20 15.79 21.42
N SER A 65 -19.31 16.04 20.72
CA SER A 65 -20.38 15.07 20.52
C SER A 65 -19.98 14.02 19.48
N TRP A 66 -20.60 12.84 19.54
CA TRP A 66 -20.42 11.84 18.51
C TRP A 66 -21.07 12.30 17.18
N PRO A 67 -20.50 11.94 16.00
CA PRO A 67 -21.10 12.34 14.72
C PRO A 67 -22.56 11.96 14.55
N HIS A 68 -22.96 10.79 15.06
CA HIS A 68 -24.34 10.31 14.97
C HIS A 68 -25.34 11.08 15.87
N GLU A 69 -24.89 11.84 16.85
CA GLU A 69 -25.77 12.68 17.69
C GLU A 69 -26.26 13.94 16.97
N LYS A 70 -25.57 14.31 15.86
CA LYS A 70 -25.90 15.48 15.02
C LYS A 70 -26.35 15.11 13.62
N SER A 71 -26.60 13.83 13.38
CA SER A 71 -26.90 13.26 12.08
C SER A 71 -28.28 12.59 12.07
N ASP A 72 -28.90 12.53 10.92
CA ASP A 72 -30.06 11.68 10.65
C ASP A 72 -29.65 10.21 10.34
N LEU A 73 -28.35 9.90 10.34
CA LEU A 73 -27.82 8.57 10.11
C LEU A 73 -27.61 7.82 11.44
N ALA A 74 -28.08 6.58 11.50
CA ALA A 74 -27.82 5.70 12.64
C ALA A 74 -26.42 5.07 12.56
N PRO A 75 -25.67 5.00 13.68
CA PRO A 75 -24.39 4.31 13.72
C PRO A 75 -24.55 2.79 13.61
N ASP A 76 -23.45 2.08 13.33
CA ASP A 76 -23.43 0.61 13.40
C ASP A 76 -23.77 0.15 14.81
N PRO A 77 -24.86 -0.63 15.00
CA PRO A 77 -25.29 -1.10 16.33
C PRO A 77 -24.29 -2.06 16.98
N ALA A 78 -23.32 -2.59 16.25
CA ALA A 78 -22.25 -3.42 16.79
C ALA A 78 -21.15 -2.61 17.48
N VAL A 79 -21.14 -1.27 17.35
CA VAL A 79 -20.17 -0.40 18.00
C VAL A 79 -20.74 0.15 19.31
N VAL A 80 -20.03 -0.09 20.40
CA VAL A 80 -20.33 0.49 21.71
C VAL A 80 -19.57 1.81 21.83
N PHE A 81 -20.29 2.92 21.83
CA PHE A 81 -19.75 4.26 22.05
C PHE A 81 -19.87 4.63 23.54
N GLY A 82 -18.79 5.15 24.13
CA GLY A 82 -18.80 5.56 25.52
C GLY A 82 -17.93 6.79 25.78
N GLU A 83 -18.28 7.52 26.86
CA GLU A 83 -17.55 8.69 27.37
C GLU A 83 -17.41 8.61 28.90
N LEU A 84 -16.20 8.88 29.39
CA LEU A 84 -15.94 8.97 30.83
C LEU A 84 -16.22 10.38 31.33
N PRO A 85 -16.48 10.57 32.65
CA PRO A 85 -16.76 11.89 33.22
C PRO A 85 -15.68 12.95 32.99
N ASN A 86 -14.44 12.55 32.69
CA ASN A 86 -13.34 13.44 32.37
C ASN A 86 -13.32 13.86 30.89
N GLY A 87 -14.23 13.36 30.05
CA GLY A 87 -14.31 13.62 28.60
C GLY A 87 -13.54 12.66 27.73
N PHE A 88 -12.90 11.61 28.30
CA PHE A 88 -12.23 10.57 27.51
C PHE A 88 -13.27 9.68 26.81
N ARG A 89 -13.14 9.51 25.51
CA ARG A 89 -14.09 8.78 24.67
C ARG A 89 -13.52 7.46 24.19
N TYR A 90 -14.42 6.48 23.97
CA TYR A 90 -14.04 5.19 23.40
C TYR A 90 -15.12 4.63 22.48
N ALA A 91 -14.69 3.86 21.47
CA ALA A 91 -15.55 3.08 20.57
C ALA A 91 -15.05 1.64 20.53
N LEU A 92 -15.92 0.67 20.84
CA LEU A 92 -15.57 -0.74 20.97
C LEU A 92 -16.39 -1.57 19.99
N MET A 93 -15.76 -2.49 19.27
CA MET A 93 -16.43 -3.43 18.36
C MET A 93 -15.88 -4.84 18.51
N GLU A 94 -16.70 -5.77 18.95
CA GLU A 94 -16.34 -7.19 18.97
C GLU A 94 -16.28 -7.74 17.54
N ASN A 95 -15.18 -8.41 17.19
CA ASN A 95 -14.98 -9.04 15.90
C ASN A 95 -13.98 -10.19 16.01
N ARG A 96 -14.19 -11.29 15.29
CA ARG A 96 -13.39 -12.53 15.44
C ARG A 96 -12.51 -12.84 14.23
N THR A 97 -12.14 -11.85 13.45
CA THR A 97 -11.29 -12.05 12.29
C THR A 97 -10.09 -11.07 12.35
N PRO A 98 -8.86 -11.57 12.51
CA PRO A 98 -8.50 -12.93 12.91
C PRO A 98 -8.94 -13.24 14.35
N LYS A 99 -9.18 -14.52 14.63
CA LYS A 99 -9.51 -14.98 15.98
C LYS A 99 -8.36 -14.66 16.94
N ASP A 100 -8.71 -14.32 18.16
CA ASP A 100 -7.84 -13.97 19.28
C ASP A 100 -7.21 -12.56 19.19
N ARG A 101 -7.09 -11.93 17.99
CA ARG A 101 -6.43 -10.62 17.79
C ARG A 101 -7.31 -9.44 18.22
N VAL A 102 -6.70 -8.43 18.85
CA VAL A 102 -7.38 -7.18 19.23
C VAL A 102 -6.56 -5.97 18.82
N SER A 103 -7.15 -5.11 17.99
CA SER A 103 -6.56 -3.82 17.62
C SER A 103 -7.01 -2.74 18.60
N ILE A 104 -6.06 -2.05 19.22
CA ILE A 104 -6.29 -0.91 20.13
C ILE A 104 -5.62 0.31 19.50
N ASN A 105 -6.38 1.37 19.24
CA ASN A 105 -5.91 2.59 18.63
C ASN A 105 -6.22 3.77 19.55
N LEU A 106 -5.20 4.45 20.07
CA LEU A 106 -5.34 5.67 20.85
C LEU A 106 -5.06 6.87 19.94
N LYS A 107 -6.07 7.69 19.72
CA LYS A 107 -5.96 8.92 18.95
C LYS A 107 -5.90 10.13 19.88
N VAL A 108 -4.92 11.00 19.63
CA VAL A 108 -4.88 12.37 20.11
C VAL A 108 -5.36 13.28 18.98
N MET A 109 -6.37 14.12 19.22
CA MET A 109 -6.90 15.03 18.20
C MET A 109 -6.03 16.29 18.06
N SER A 110 -4.74 16.06 17.88
CA SER A 110 -3.67 17.05 17.73
C SER A 110 -2.55 16.48 16.91
N GLY A 111 -2.04 17.27 15.99
CA GLY A 111 -0.90 16.98 15.14
C GLY A 111 -0.12 18.27 14.84
N SER A 112 0.57 18.30 13.71
CA SER A 112 1.46 19.43 13.36
C SER A 112 0.73 20.77 13.21
N LEU A 113 -0.55 20.80 12.87
CA LEU A 113 -1.34 22.05 12.85
C LEU A 113 -1.49 22.70 14.23
N ASN A 114 -1.28 21.97 15.31
CA ASN A 114 -1.35 22.48 16.67
C ASN A 114 -0.04 23.10 17.18
N GLU A 115 1.05 23.00 16.39
CA GLU A 115 2.37 23.51 16.75
C GLU A 115 2.47 25.01 16.56
N ASN A 116 3.16 25.69 17.46
CA ASN A 116 3.60 27.07 17.28
C ASN A 116 4.78 27.15 16.29
N ASP A 117 5.27 28.36 15.97
CA ASP A 117 6.39 28.54 15.03
C ASP A 117 7.71 27.94 15.53
N ASP A 118 7.92 27.93 16.85
CA ASP A 118 9.04 27.33 17.53
C ASP A 118 8.88 25.82 17.83
N GLN A 119 7.74 25.23 17.42
CA GLN A 119 7.39 23.83 17.69
C GLN A 119 7.32 22.96 16.44
N LYS A 120 7.78 23.41 15.27
CA LYS A 120 7.68 22.68 14.00
C LYS A 120 8.36 21.31 14.07
N GLY A 121 7.55 20.23 14.14
CA GLY A 121 7.98 18.85 14.29
C GLY A 121 7.93 18.29 15.71
N VAL A 122 7.50 19.09 16.69
CA VAL A 122 7.40 18.66 18.09
C VAL A 122 6.32 17.61 18.30
N ALA A 123 5.21 17.66 17.56
CA ALA A 123 4.17 16.63 17.61
C ALA A 123 4.71 15.25 17.20
N HIS A 124 5.49 15.18 16.12
CA HIS A 124 6.14 13.97 15.65
C HIS A 124 7.29 13.55 16.57
N PHE A 125 8.11 14.48 17.04
CA PHE A 125 9.15 14.17 18.01
C PHE A 125 8.58 13.56 19.30
N LEU A 126 7.44 14.09 19.78
CA LEU A 126 6.77 13.55 20.94
C LEU A 126 6.24 12.13 20.69
N GLU A 127 5.73 11.86 19.48
CA GLU A 127 5.33 10.51 19.09
C GLU A 127 6.47 9.51 19.30
N HIS A 128 7.68 9.81 18.83
CA HIS A 128 8.88 9.00 19.05
C HIS A 128 9.22 8.85 20.55
N MET A 129 9.11 9.93 21.29
CA MET A 129 9.47 9.92 22.72
C MET A 129 8.58 9.03 23.58
N LEU A 130 7.33 8.75 23.14
CA LEU A 130 6.44 7.86 23.89
C LEU A 130 6.84 6.38 23.81
N PHE A 131 7.71 5.99 22.88
CA PHE A 131 8.36 4.67 22.87
C PHE A 131 9.66 4.64 23.69
N ASN A 132 10.16 5.79 24.12
CA ASN A 132 11.47 5.98 24.76
C ASN A 132 11.40 6.30 26.26
N GLY A 133 10.52 5.57 26.95
CA GLY A 133 10.37 5.61 28.40
C GLY A 133 9.10 6.28 28.90
N SER A 134 8.43 5.59 29.77
CA SER A 134 7.20 6.00 30.42
C SER A 134 7.21 5.66 31.91
N THR A 135 6.08 5.88 32.58
CA THR A 135 5.92 5.59 34.01
C THR A 135 6.16 4.12 34.33
N HIS A 136 5.71 3.20 33.49
CA HIS A 136 5.79 1.76 33.75
C HIS A 136 6.86 1.04 32.91
N PHE A 137 7.40 1.67 31.88
CA PHE A 137 8.40 1.08 30.99
C PHE A 137 9.61 2.00 30.88
N ALA A 138 10.76 1.53 31.32
CA ALA A 138 12.03 2.25 31.12
C ALA A 138 12.41 2.30 29.63
N PRO A 139 13.32 3.22 29.21
CA PRO A 139 13.78 3.26 27.82
C PRO A 139 14.25 1.90 27.28
N GLY A 140 13.77 1.50 26.13
CA GLY A 140 14.06 0.21 25.48
C GLY A 140 13.29 -1.01 26.05
N GLU A 141 12.56 -0.89 27.16
CA GLU A 141 11.82 -2.01 27.75
C GLU A 141 10.49 -2.26 27.04
N LEU A 142 9.83 -1.23 26.55
CA LEU A 142 8.51 -1.36 25.90
C LEU A 142 8.59 -2.25 24.65
N VAL A 143 9.62 -2.09 23.83
CA VAL A 143 9.83 -2.92 22.63
C VAL A 143 10.05 -4.39 23.01
N LYS A 144 10.89 -4.64 24.02
CA LYS A 144 11.14 -5.99 24.53
C LYS A 144 9.88 -6.62 25.11
N TYR A 145 9.08 -5.82 25.81
CA TYR A 145 7.78 -6.25 26.33
C TYR A 145 6.85 -6.69 25.18
N PHE A 146 6.68 -5.89 24.14
CA PHE A 146 5.86 -6.27 22.99
C PHE A 146 6.34 -7.57 22.34
N GLN A 147 7.65 -7.72 22.12
CA GLN A 147 8.22 -8.94 21.57
C GLN A 147 7.96 -10.17 22.49
N SER A 148 8.06 -10.01 23.82
CA SER A 148 7.84 -11.10 24.80
C SER A 148 6.42 -11.63 24.81
N ILE A 149 5.43 -10.82 24.47
CA ILE A 149 4.01 -11.24 24.34
C ILE A 149 3.66 -11.67 22.90
N GLY A 150 4.64 -11.75 22.01
CA GLY A 150 4.44 -12.23 20.64
C GLY A 150 4.03 -11.15 19.63
N MET A 151 4.28 -9.87 19.90
CA MET A 151 4.05 -8.76 18.99
C MET A 151 5.32 -8.33 18.27
N GLN A 152 5.24 -8.04 16.99
CA GLN A 152 6.34 -7.48 16.22
C GLN A 152 6.31 -5.93 16.28
N PHE A 153 7.40 -5.33 16.78
CA PHE A 153 7.55 -3.87 16.75
C PHE A 153 7.61 -3.36 15.31
N GLY A 154 6.90 -2.27 15.04
CA GLY A 154 6.72 -1.73 13.69
C GLY A 154 5.51 -2.32 12.93
N ALA A 155 5.20 -3.61 13.11
CA ALA A 155 4.05 -4.26 12.48
C ALA A 155 2.82 -4.31 13.40
N ASP A 156 2.97 -4.75 14.66
CA ASP A 156 1.88 -4.89 15.63
C ASP A 156 1.81 -3.72 16.62
N ALA A 157 2.90 -2.96 16.80
CA ALA A 157 2.95 -1.73 17.60
C ALA A 157 3.61 -0.64 16.78
N ASN A 158 2.87 0.46 16.55
CA ASN A 158 3.33 1.57 15.72
C ASN A 158 2.59 2.87 16.12
N ALA A 159 3.02 4.00 15.55
CA ALA A 159 2.32 5.28 15.67
C ALA A 159 2.50 6.11 14.40
N TYR A 160 1.72 7.15 14.27
CA TYR A 160 1.93 8.16 13.24
C TYR A 160 1.41 9.54 13.69
N THR A 161 2.05 10.58 13.19
CA THR A 161 1.64 11.97 13.35
C THR A 161 1.19 12.55 12.01
N GLY A 162 -0.06 12.99 11.96
CA GLY A 162 -0.63 13.73 10.85
C GLY A 162 -0.69 15.24 11.10
N PHE A 163 -1.44 15.94 10.28
CA PHE A 163 -1.66 17.38 10.43
C PHE A 163 -2.55 17.70 11.66
N ASP A 164 -3.64 16.97 11.89
CA ASP A 164 -4.63 17.22 12.93
C ASP A 164 -4.79 16.05 13.92
N GLU A 165 -3.97 15.03 13.81
CA GLU A 165 -4.00 13.85 14.68
C GLU A 165 -2.63 13.25 14.94
N THR A 166 -2.48 12.57 16.09
CA THR A 166 -1.43 11.60 16.38
C THR A 166 -2.10 10.32 16.86
N VAL A 167 -1.74 9.17 16.29
CA VAL A 167 -2.39 7.90 16.59
C VAL A 167 -1.35 6.85 16.98
N TYR A 168 -1.61 6.15 18.08
CA TYR A 168 -0.83 5.03 18.60
C TYR A 168 -1.61 3.74 18.37
N LEU A 169 -0.98 2.75 17.78
CA LEU A 169 -1.57 1.50 17.30
C LEU A 169 -0.92 0.32 18.01
N VAL A 170 -1.73 -0.54 18.58
CA VAL A 170 -1.29 -1.82 19.18
C VAL A 170 -2.24 -2.92 18.73
N LEU A 171 -1.68 -4.01 18.19
CA LEU A 171 -2.41 -5.21 17.78
C LEU A 171 -2.04 -6.36 18.71
N LEU A 172 -2.81 -6.56 19.76
CA LEU A 172 -2.58 -7.61 20.75
C LEU A 172 -2.71 -9.00 20.12
N PRO A 173 -1.89 -9.99 20.58
CA PRO A 173 -1.97 -11.36 20.11
C PRO A 173 -3.20 -12.11 20.61
N GLU A 174 -3.73 -11.73 21.77
CA GLU A 174 -4.88 -12.35 22.44
C GLU A 174 -5.75 -11.29 23.15
N GLY A 175 -7.08 -11.52 23.18
CA GLY A 175 -8.07 -10.61 23.78
C GLY A 175 -8.50 -11.02 25.21
N ASP A 176 -7.66 -11.71 25.95
CA ASP A 176 -7.92 -12.03 27.35
C ASP A 176 -7.73 -10.84 28.29
N GLU A 177 -8.20 -10.96 29.56
CA GLU A 177 -8.17 -9.88 30.53
C GLU A 177 -6.75 -9.37 30.80
N LYS A 178 -5.75 -10.26 30.79
CA LYS A 178 -4.35 -9.88 31.02
C LYS A 178 -3.84 -9.00 29.88
N ASN A 179 -3.92 -9.48 28.63
CA ASN A 179 -3.43 -8.76 27.47
C ASN A 179 -4.17 -7.42 27.28
N LEU A 180 -5.50 -7.41 27.48
CA LEU A 180 -6.29 -6.17 27.43
C LEU A 180 -5.86 -5.16 28.49
N SER A 181 -5.67 -5.60 29.75
CA SER A 181 -5.25 -4.74 30.84
C SER A 181 -3.85 -4.14 30.60
N GLU A 182 -2.93 -4.93 30.06
CA GLU A 182 -1.57 -4.50 29.75
C GLU A 182 -1.54 -3.58 28.51
N GLY A 183 -2.27 -3.91 27.45
CA GLY A 183 -2.40 -3.04 26.28
C GLY A 183 -3.02 -1.67 26.64
N LEU A 184 -4.04 -1.65 27.50
CA LEU A 184 -4.63 -0.42 28.01
C LEU A 184 -3.69 0.35 28.95
N LEU A 185 -2.80 -0.34 29.68
CA LEU A 185 -1.74 0.31 30.46
C LEU A 185 -0.75 1.06 29.56
N VAL A 186 -0.33 0.44 28.46
CA VAL A 186 0.54 1.09 27.47
C VAL A 186 -0.15 2.34 26.89
N MET A 187 -1.44 2.24 26.52
CA MET A 187 -2.20 3.38 26.04
C MET A 187 -2.35 4.49 27.09
N ARG A 188 -2.46 4.13 28.35
CA ARG A 188 -2.50 5.08 29.45
C ARG A 188 -1.14 5.78 29.62
N ASP A 189 -0.04 5.05 29.51
CA ASP A 189 1.31 5.62 29.58
C ASP A 189 1.57 6.57 28.40
N TYR A 190 1.06 6.28 27.21
CA TYR A 190 1.10 7.23 26.10
C TYR A 190 0.29 8.50 26.41
N ALA A 191 -0.83 8.38 27.10
CA ALA A 191 -1.69 9.52 27.40
C ALA A 191 -1.11 10.49 28.43
N ASP A 192 -0.46 10.00 29.51
CA ASP A 192 0.04 10.88 30.58
C ASP A 192 1.31 10.39 31.30
N GLY A 193 1.91 9.29 30.86
CA GLY A 193 3.06 8.66 31.52
C GLY A 193 4.45 8.94 30.88
N ALA A 194 4.57 9.81 29.88
CA ALA A 194 5.83 10.05 29.19
C ALA A 194 6.94 10.60 30.12
N SER A 195 8.08 9.94 30.15
CA SER A 195 9.23 10.34 30.97
C SER A 195 9.98 11.55 30.41
N LEU A 196 10.06 11.69 29.11
CA LEU A 196 10.76 12.78 28.40
C LEU A 196 12.17 13.04 28.95
N LEU A 197 12.98 11.99 29.07
CA LEU A 197 14.34 12.08 29.61
C LEU A 197 15.23 12.86 28.66
N PRO A 198 16.07 13.83 29.14
CA PRO A 198 16.96 14.59 28.27
C PRO A 198 17.91 13.72 27.44
N SER A 199 18.45 12.64 28.02
CA SER A 199 19.31 11.69 27.30
C SER A 199 18.60 11.03 26.12
N GLU A 200 17.33 10.67 26.29
CA GLU A 200 16.52 10.06 25.26
C GLU A 200 16.13 11.08 24.15
N ILE A 201 15.84 12.31 24.55
CA ILE A 201 15.58 13.42 23.61
C ILE A 201 16.82 13.64 22.72
N ASP A 202 18.02 13.68 23.30
CA ASP A 202 19.26 13.88 22.55
C ASP A 202 19.59 12.70 21.64
N ARG A 203 19.23 11.49 22.04
CA ARG A 203 19.36 10.28 21.23
C ARG A 203 18.37 10.30 20.06
N GLU A 204 17.07 10.49 20.35
CA GLU A 204 16.01 10.38 19.37
C GLU A 204 16.02 11.52 18.33
N ARG A 205 16.56 12.68 18.68
CA ARG A 205 16.83 13.77 17.75
C ARG A 205 17.60 13.32 16.51
N LYS A 206 18.64 12.49 16.71
CA LYS A 206 19.45 11.94 15.61
C LYS A 206 18.66 10.99 14.74
N VAL A 207 17.77 10.18 15.35
CA VAL A 207 16.91 9.24 14.65
C VAL A 207 15.91 9.99 13.77
N ILE A 208 15.28 11.06 14.28
CA ILE A 208 14.34 11.88 13.49
C ILE A 208 15.05 12.58 12.33
N LEU A 209 16.26 13.07 12.52
CA LEU A 209 17.06 13.65 11.43
C LEU A 209 17.47 12.59 10.39
N ALA A 210 17.72 11.35 10.81
CA ALA A 210 17.95 10.23 9.90
C ALA A 210 16.69 9.86 9.12
N GLU A 211 15.52 9.90 9.77
CA GLU A 211 14.22 9.72 9.11
C GLU A 211 13.95 10.82 8.09
N MET A 212 14.16 12.08 8.45
CA MET A 212 14.00 13.22 7.54
C MET A 212 14.85 13.03 6.27
N ARG A 213 16.09 12.59 6.40
CA ARG A 213 16.94 12.25 5.24
C ARG A 213 16.39 11.06 4.45
N SER A 214 15.89 10.03 5.11
CA SER A 214 15.36 8.84 4.42
C SER A 214 14.12 9.15 3.59
N ARG A 215 13.32 10.11 4.02
CA ARG A 215 12.10 10.58 3.35
C ARG A 215 12.38 11.55 2.19
N ASP A 216 13.56 12.14 2.12
CA ASP A 216 13.92 13.04 1.02
C ASP A 216 13.91 12.29 -0.33
N SER A 217 13.14 12.81 -1.27
CA SER A 217 12.94 12.26 -2.61
C SER A 217 12.40 13.34 -3.55
N ALA A 218 12.56 13.13 -4.86
CA ALA A 218 11.97 13.99 -5.88
C ALA A 218 10.47 14.21 -5.64
N SER A 219 9.73 13.14 -5.38
CA SER A 219 8.28 13.21 -5.11
C SER A 219 7.95 14.02 -3.86
N TYR A 220 8.74 13.87 -2.78
CA TYR A 220 8.52 14.63 -1.55
C TYR A 220 8.78 16.13 -1.74
N ARG A 221 9.86 16.50 -2.42
CA ARG A 221 10.17 17.92 -2.74
C ARG A 221 9.09 18.55 -3.62
N THR A 222 8.65 17.83 -4.64
CA THR A 222 7.53 18.25 -5.51
C THR A 222 6.25 18.45 -4.72
N TYR A 223 5.91 17.51 -3.81
CA TYR A 223 4.75 17.63 -2.94
C TYR A 223 4.81 18.87 -2.05
N VAL A 224 5.94 19.13 -1.40
CA VAL A 224 6.11 20.30 -0.52
C VAL A 224 5.98 21.61 -1.31
N ALA A 225 6.58 21.66 -2.51
CA ALA A 225 6.49 22.84 -3.39
C ALA A 225 5.05 23.06 -3.88
N GLY A 226 4.35 21.99 -4.29
CA GLY A 226 2.95 22.02 -4.71
C GLY A 226 2.02 22.51 -3.58
N LEU A 227 2.14 21.93 -2.39
CA LEU A 227 1.34 22.32 -1.23
C LEU A 227 1.54 23.80 -0.86
N GLY A 228 2.77 24.30 -0.97
CA GLY A 228 3.09 25.72 -0.79
C GLY A 228 2.42 26.63 -1.81
N PHE A 229 2.18 26.14 -3.02
CA PHE A 229 1.49 26.88 -4.07
C PHE A 229 -0.04 26.75 -3.95
N GLU A 230 -0.56 25.57 -3.68
CA GLU A 230 -2.00 25.29 -3.57
C GLU A 230 -2.64 25.99 -2.36
N ALA A 231 -1.92 26.11 -1.26
CA ALA A 231 -2.46 26.64 -0.02
C ALA A 231 -1.45 27.54 0.73
N PRO A 232 -0.92 28.61 0.10
CA PRO A 232 0.19 29.40 0.65
C PRO A 232 -0.15 30.10 1.96
N GLU A 233 -1.41 30.49 2.16
CA GLU A 233 -1.90 31.18 3.35
C GLU A 233 -2.48 30.21 4.40
N ALA A 234 -2.58 28.94 4.08
CA ALA A 234 -3.05 27.93 5.02
C ALA A 234 -1.91 27.41 5.89
N ARG A 235 -2.23 27.14 7.13
CA ARG A 235 -1.27 26.65 8.13
C ARG A 235 -0.59 25.34 7.71
N LEU A 236 -1.29 24.49 6.95
CA LEU A 236 -0.79 23.18 6.53
C LEU A 236 0.48 23.26 5.69
N SER A 237 0.63 24.28 4.83
CA SER A 237 1.84 24.46 4.00
C SER A 237 3.09 24.79 4.83
N GLN A 238 2.90 25.23 6.06
CA GLN A 238 3.97 25.67 6.98
C GLN A 238 4.17 24.69 8.16
N ARG A 239 3.38 23.62 8.24
CA ARG A 239 3.31 22.69 9.36
C ARG A 239 3.35 21.23 8.88
N LEU A 240 4.38 20.91 8.10
CA LEU A 240 4.61 19.51 7.72
C LEU A 240 4.91 18.67 8.97
N PRO A 241 4.32 17.48 9.14
CA PRO A 241 4.50 16.67 10.34
C PRO A 241 5.94 16.34 10.70
N ILE A 242 6.79 16.10 9.70
CA ILE A 242 8.23 15.84 9.93
C ILE A 242 8.98 17.05 10.54
N GLY A 243 8.43 18.24 10.40
CA GLY A 243 8.92 19.45 11.01
C GLY A 243 10.12 20.10 10.33
N SER A 244 10.86 20.87 11.13
CA SER A 244 12.04 21.63 10.72
C SER A 244 13.28 21.09 11.42
N ALA A 245 14.34 20.84 10.66
CA ALA A 245 15.62 20.39 11.20
C ALA A 245 16.17 21.36 12.30
N GLU A 246 15.97 22.66 12.13
CA GLU A 246 16.39 23.68 13.10
C GLU A 246 15.69 23.52 14.44
N VAL A 247 14.35 23.34 14.43
CA VAL A 247 13.56 23.15 15.65
C VAL A 247 13.92 21.81 16.30
N ILE A 248 14.02 20.73 15.54
CA ILE A 248 14.39 19.40 16.03
C ILE A 248 15.77 19.40 16.68
N LEU A 249 16.75 20.09 16.09
CA LEU A 249 18.09 20.23 16.64
C LEU A 249 18.11 20.95 18.00
N ASN A 250 17.21 21.89 18.23
CA ASN A 250 17.17 22.73 19.41
C ASN A 250 16.07 22.35 20.42
N ALA A 251 15.18 21.41 20.07
CA ALA A 251 14.08 21.02 20.94
C ALA A 251 14.59 20.46 22.27
N ASP A 252 14.06 20.95 23.37
CA ASP A 252 14.37 20.50 24.72
C ASP A 252 13.18 19.85 25.40
N ARG A 253 13.40 19.33 26.61
CA ARG A 253 12.33 18.70 27.42
C ARG A 253 11.17 19.67 27.69
N LYS A 254 11.45 20.95 27.88
CA LYS A 254 10.44 21.96 28.17
C LYS A 254 9.48 22.15 26.98
N LEU A 255 10.04 22.23 25.79
CA LEU A 255 9.28 22.40 24.54
C LEU A 255 8.36 21.18 24.28
N LEU A 256 8.91 19.96 24.38
CA LEU A 256 8.15 18.72 24.24
C LEU A 256 7.07 18.59 25.30
N LYS A 257 7.41 18.92 26.56
CA LYS A 257 6.47 18.85 27.67
C LYS A 257 5.33 19.86 27.55
N ASP A 258 5.59 21.08 27.05
CA ASP A 258 4.52 22.08 26.81
C ASP A 258 3.49 21.54 25.83
N PHE A 259 3.93 20.92 24.73
CA PHE A 259 3.04 20.31 23.74
C PHE A 259 2.27 19.12 24.33
N TYR A 260 2.98 18.24 25.05
CA TYR A 260 2.38 17.07 25.68
C TYR A 260 1.32 17.45 26.71
N ASP A 261 1.63 18.35 27.65
CA ASP A 261 0.71 18.77 28.70
C ASP A 261 -0.50 19.53 28.16
N THR A 262 -0.33 20.20 27.01
CA THR A 262 -1.39 20.98 26.37
C THR A 262 -2.39 20.10 25.63
N TRP A 263 -1.91 19.18 24.82
CA TRP A 263 -2.75 18.48 23.85
C TRP A 263 -3.11 17.05 24.24
N TYR A 264 -2.30 16.37 25.10
CA TYR A 264 -2.57 15.02 25.59
C TYR A 264 -3.44 15.13 26.86
N ARG A 265 -4.72 15.21 26.64
CA ARG A 265 -5.73 15.46 27.66
C ARG A 265 -6.99 14.61 27.38
N PRO A 266 -7.76 14.20 28.39
CA PRO A 266 -8.85 13.24 28.20
C PRO A 266 -9.90 13.71 27.19
N ASP A 267 -10.29 14.97 27.22
CA ASP A 267 -11.29 15.55 26.31
C ASP A 267 -10.79 15.82 24.89
N ASN A 268 -9.52 15.54 24.62
CA ASN A 268 -8.88 15.62 23.29
C ASN A 268 -8.39 14.24 22.79
N MET A 269 -8.88 13.15 23.40
CA MET A 269 -8.47 11.79 23.06
C MET A 269 -9.66 10.87 22.80
N LEU A 270 -9.40 9.86 21.98
CA LEU A 270 -10.34 8.83 21.57
C LEU A 270 -9.63 7.48 21.51
N LEU A 271 -10.20 6.47 22.18
CA LEU A 271 -9.75 5.08 22.08
C LEU A 271 -10.70 4.29 21.17
N VAL A 272 -10.16 3.61 20.16
CA VAL A 272 -10.92 2.70 19.30
C VAL A 272 -10.38 1.29 19.45
N MET A 273 -11.24 0.34 19.75
CA MET A 273 -10.88 -1.08 19.82
C MET A 273 -11.78 -1.93 18.93
N ALA A 274 -11.18 -2.81 18.14
CA ALA A 274 -11.91 -3.85 17.43
C ALA A 274 -11.15 -5.18 17.50
N GLY A 275 -11.85 -6.29 17.76
CA GLY A 275 -11.19 -7.58 17.89
C GLY A 275 -11.99 -8.63 18.66
N ASP A 276 -11.32 -9.74 18.93
CA ASP A 276 -11.88 -10.88 19.66
C ASP A 276 -11.70 -10.68 21.17
N PHE A 277 -12.60 -9.90 21.77
CA PHE A 277 -12.62 -9.58 23.20
C PHE A 277 -14.06 -9.43 23.71
N ASP A 278 -14.26 -9.44 25.02
CA ASP A 278 -15.54 -9.10 25.65
C ASP A 278 -15.61 -7.57 25.85
N ALA A 279 -16.59 -6.92 25.22
CA ALA A 279 -16.74 -5.46 25.27
C ALA A 279 -17.03 -4.92 26.66
N ARG A 280 -17.73 -5.69 27.53
CA ARG A 280 -18.02 -5.29 28.90
C ARG A 280 -16.76 -5.32 29.77
N LEU A 281 -15.91 -6.34 29.56
CA LEU A 281 -14.60 -6.43 30.19
C LEU A 281 -13.73 -5.24 29.77
N ALA A 282 -13.63 -4.96 28.46
CA ALA A 282 -12.87 -3.84 27.94
C ALA A 282 -13.36 -2.50 28.52
N GLU A 283 -14.66 -2.28 28.56
CA GLU A 283 -15.26 -1.07 29.15
C GLU A 283 -14.90 -0.91 30.62
N ARG A 284 -14.94 -1.98 31.42
CA ARG A 284 -14.52 -1.95 32.84
C ARG A 284 -13.03 -1.56 32.95
N LEU A 285 -12.16 -2.21 32.17
CA LEU A 285 -10.72 -1.92 32.19
C LEU A 285 -10.41 -0.49 31.73
N ILE A 286 -11.12 0.04 30.73
CA ILE A 286 -11.01 1.43 30.29
C ILE A 286 -11.39 2.38 31.43
N LYS A 287 -12.52 2.14 32.13
CA LYS A 287 -12.95 2.94 33.29
C LYS A 287 -11.87 2.89 34.38
N ASP A 288 -11.36 1.73 34.70
CA ASP A 288 -10.35 1.57 35.75
C ASP A 288 -9.05 2.32 35.42
N ARG A 289 -8.63 2.29 34.17
CA ARG A 289 -7.36 2.90 33.71
C ARG A 289 -7.47 4.41 33.45
N PHE A 290 -8.57 4.87 32.86
CA PHE A 290 -8.66 6.26 32.35
C PHE A 290 -9.52 7.21 33.18
N SER A 291 -10.32 6.75 34.18
CA SER A 291 -11.12 7.65 35.03
C SER A 291 -10.28 8.66 35.83
N GLY A 292 -9.07 8.26 36.23
CA GLY A 292 -8.13 9.14 36.95
C GLY A 292 -7.26 10.02 36.03
N PHE A 293 -7.45 9.95 34.72
CA PHE A 293 -6.72 10.78 33.77
C PHE A 293 -7.27 12.21 33.82
N SER A 294 -6.41 13.20 33.97
CA SER A 294 -6.80 14.62 34.07
C SER A 294 -5.93 15.50 33.18
N ALA A 295 -6.51 16.61 32.73
CA ALA A 295 -5.77 17.62 32.00
C ALA A 295 -4.73 18.29 32.92
N ARG A 296 -3.50 18.46 32.41
CA ARG A 296 -2.35 19.02 33.14
C ARG A 296 -2.22 20.54 33.03
N THR A 297 -2.85 21.11 32.00
CA THR A 297 -2.88 22.56 31.72
C THR A 297 -4.29 23.01 31.35
N PRO A 298 -4.60 24.30 31.43
CA PRO A 298 -5.84 24.85 30.86
C PRO A 298 -5.93 24.51 29.36
N GLN A 299 -7.16 24.39 28.85
CA GLN A 299 -7.38 24.15 27.42
C GLN A 299 -6.90 25.34 26.59
N ARG A 300 -6.11 25.06 25.56
CA ARG A 300 -5.76 26.05 24.51
C ARG A 300 -6.72 25.93 23.33
N GLU A 301 -7.01 27.05 22.70
CA GLU A 301 -7.73 27.06 21.44
C GLU A 301 -6.87 26.43 20.34
N LYS A 302 -7.52 25.68 19.44
CA LYS A 302 -6.84 25.14 18.26
C LYS A 302 -6.51 26.30 17.31
N PRO A 303 -5.30 26.32 16.75
CA PRO A 303 -4.92 27.36 15.79
C PRO A 303 -5.84 27.35 14.56
N GLU A 304 -6.10 28.55 14.03
CA GLU A 304 -6.86 28.72 12.79
C GLU A 304 -6.18 28.01 11.60
N PHE A 305 -6.97 27.40 10.72
CA PHE A 305 -6.49 26.73 9.52
C PHE A 305 -5.83 27.73 8.53
N GLY A 306 -6.25 28.97 8.52
CA GLY A 306 -5.86 29.98 7.55
C GLY A 306 -6.85 30.08 6.40
N THR A 307 -6.44 30.78 5.34
CA THR A 307 -7.25 31.03 4.14
C THR A 307 -6.68 30.32 2.92
N VAL A 308 -7.52 30.13 1.90
CA VAL A 308 -7.11 29.66 0.58
C VAL A 308 -7.81 30.56 -0.43
N ASN A 309 -7.06 31.43 -1.07
CA ASN A 309 -7.57 32.47 -1.96
C ASN A 309 -6.90 32.37 -3.32
N HIS A 310 -7.63 31.86 -4.30
CA HIS A 310 -7.19 31.79 -5.68
C HIS A 310 -8.13 32.60 -6.59
N ALA A 311 -7.57 33.23 -7.58
CA ALA A 311 -8.33 33.95 -8.63
C ALA A 311 -7.64 33.83 -9.99
N GLY A 312 -8.44 33.66 -11.05
CA GLY A 312 -7.95 33.53 -12.41
C GLY A 312 -7.13 32.27 -12.66
N ILE A 313 -6.29 32.31 -13.69
CA ILE A 313 -5.41 31.18 -14.04
C ILE A 313 -4.06 31.39 -13.37
N LYS A 314 -3.64 30.47 -12.54
CA LYS A 314 -2.35 30.52 -11.83
C LYS A 314 -1.45 29.38 -12.31
N PRO A 315 -0.35 29.71 -12.98
CA PRO A 315 0.65 28.72 -13.39
C PRO A 315 1.58 28.40 -12.24
N PHE A 316 2.01 27.14 -12.17
CA PHE A 316 3.05 26.65 -11.27
C PHE A 316 4.02 25.76 -12.01
N TYR A 317 5.30 26.03 -11.86
CA TYR A 317 6.36 25.21 -12.42
C TYR A 317 7.34 24.81 -11.33
N HIS A 318 7.64 23.51 -11.25
CA HIS A 318 8.66 22.98 -10.35
C HIS A 318 9.51 21.93 -11.08
N PHE A 319 10.76 22.28 -11.31
CA PHE A 319 11.73 21.38 -11.92
C PHE A 319 12.36 20.48 -10.87
N GLU A 320 12.28 19.16 -11.11
CA GLU A 320 12.91 18.15 -10.29
C GLU A 320 13.71 17.19 -11.18
N LYS A 321 15.02 17.45 -11.29
CA LYS A 321 15.95 16.68 -12.16
C LYS A 321 15.89 15.16 -11.90
N GLU A 322 15.63 14.78 -10.66
CA GLU A 322 15.63 13.36 -10.23
C GLU A 322 14.30 12.65 -10.50
N ALA A 323 13.27 13.33 -10.93
CA ALA A 323 12.02 12.72 -11.35
C ALA A 323 12.20 11.86 -12.61
N GLY A 324 11.45 10.76 -12.71
CA GLY A 324 11.47 9.88 -13.88
C GLY A 324 10.58 10.35 -15.02
N ASN A 325 9.62 11.23 -14.73
CA ASN A 325 8.59 11.72 -15.64
C ASN A 325 8.29 13.18 -15.38
N THR A 326 7.45 13.75 -16.23
CA THR A 326 6.83 15.06 -16.04
C THR A 326 5.35 14.85 -15.73
N THR A 327 4.87 15.58 -14.75
CA THR A 327 3.46 15.61 -14.34
C THR A 327 2.85 16.95 -14.73
N VAL A 328 1.67 16.90 -15.35
CA VAL A 328 0.86 18.08 -15.70
C VAL A 328 -0.48 17.96 -15.02
N SER A 329 -0.87 18.96 -14.22
CA SER A 329 -2.17 18.96 -13.57
C SER A 329 -2.98 20.24 -13.79
N LEU A 330 -4.30 20.06 -13.72
CA LEU A 330 -5.31 21.13 -13.65
C LEU A 330 -6.08 20.95 -12.36
N GLU A 331 -6.18 22.01 -11.55
CA GLU A 331 -6.80 21.91 -10.24
C GLU A 331 -7.66 23.11 -9.89
N VAL A 332 -8.62 22.86 -9.01
CA VAL A 332 -9.30 23.89 -8.22
C VAL A 332 -9.15 23.56 -6.75
N VAL A 333 -8.85 24.55 -5.92
CA VAL A 333 -8.63 24.40 -4.49
C VAL A 333 -9.38 25.49 -3.75
N GLU A 334 -10.26 25.13 -2.82
CA GLU A 334 -11.03 26.09 -2.04
C GLU A 334 -11.17 25.68 -0.57
N LYS A 335 -11.24 26.65 0.32
CA LYS A 335 -11.62 26.40 1.70
C LYS A 335 -13.14 26.32 1.80
N VAL A 336 -13.63 25.22 2.38
CA VAL A 336 -15.06 24.98 2.58
C VAL A 336 -15.40 24.89 4.06
N PRO A 337 -16.62 25.27 4.47
CA PRO A 337 -17.07 25.09 5.85
C PRO A 337 -17.23 23.61 6.17
N HIS A 338 -16.92 23.26 7.42
CA HIS A 338 -17.21 21.91 7.94
C HIS A 338 -18.71 21.65 7.95
N ARG A 339 -19.12 20.43 7.59
CA ARG A 339 -20.52 20.00 7.54
C ARG A 339 -20.70 18.68 8.29
N PRO A 340 -21.64 18.61 9.26
CA PRO A 340 -22.02 17.35 9.89
C PRO A 340 -22.49 16.31 8.86
N ASP A 341 -22.32 15.04 9.21
CA ASP A 341 -22.80 13.94 8.37
C ASP A 341 -24.32 13.90 8.29
N SER A 342 -24.86 13.53 7.14
CA SER A 342 -26.29 13.41 6.93
C SER A 342 -26.60 12.64 5.66
N THR A 343 -27.83 12.12 5.52
CA THR A 343 -28.31 11.50 4.29
C THR A 343 -28.11 12.42 3.08
N ALA A 344 -28.43 13.71 3.21
CA ALA A 344 -28.26 14.68 2.11
C ALA A 344 -26.79 14.88 1.74
N LEU A 345 -25.89 14.89 2.72
CA LEU A 345 -24.47 14.93 2.47
C LEU A 345 -24.00 13.66 1.77
N GLN A 346 -24.39 12.48 2.22
CA GLN A 346 -24.02 11.20 1.59
C GLN A 346 -24.54 11.10 0.13
N GLU A 347 -25.76 11.56 -0.16
CA GLU A 347 -26.30 11.60 -1.52
C GLU A 347 -25.44 12.45 -2.44
N GLN A 348 -25.04 13.62 -2.00
CA GLN A 348 -24.23 14.49 -2.81
C GLN A 348 -22.80 13.96 -2.99
N LEU A 349 -22.22 13.36 -1.94
CA LEU A 349 -20.94 12.68 -2.00
C LEU A 349 -20.98 11.59 -3.07
N LEU A 350 -22.05 10.83 -3.15
CA LEU A 350 -22.26 9.82 -4.18
C LEU A 350 -22.32 10.43 -5.58
N LEU A 351 -22.98 11.58 -5.76
CA LEU A 351 -23.05 12.26 -7.05
C LEU A 351 -21.66 12.70 -7.55
N GLU A 352 -20.82 13.26 -6.67
CA GLU A 352 -19.45 13.67 -6.99
C GLU A 352 -18.58 12.45 -7.31
N GLU A 353 -18.62 11.41 -6.48
CA GLU A 353 -17.90 10.15 -6.72
C GLU A 353 -18.26 9.53 -8.08
N VAL A 354 -19.55 9.45 -8.41
CA VAL A 354 -19.99 8.90 -9.69
C VAL A 354 -19.46 9.74 -10.86
N ALA A 355 -19.49 11.07 -10.75
CA ALA A 355 -18.97 11.97 -11.77
C ALA A 355 -17.44 11.81 -11.95
N ASP A 356 -16.70 11.73 -10.86
CA ASP A 356 -15.25 11.51 -10.87
C ASP A 356 -14.88 10.18 -11.52
N ARG A 357 -15.59 9.09 -11.17
CA ARG A 357 -15.40 7.77 -11.80
C ARG A 357 -15.69 7.79 -13.30
N MET A 358 -16.72 8.55 -13.74
CA MET A 358 -17.02 8.71 -15.17
C MET A 358 -15.92 9.46 -15.90
N LEU A 359 -15.37 10.53 -15.31
CA LEU A 359 -14.22 11.26 -15.88
C LEU A 359 -12.98 10.36 -15.92
N GLN A 360 -12.68 9.63 -14.84
CA GLN A 360 -11.55 8.71 -14.79
C GLN A 360 -11.63 7.67 -15.90
N HIS A 361 -12.78 7.05 -16.13
CA HIS A 361 -12.95 6.09 -17.23
C HIS A 361 -12.72 6.71 -18.62
N ARG A 362 -13.04 8.00 -18.82
CA ARG A 362 -12.69 8.71 -20.07
C ARG A 362 -11.20 8.83 -20.26
N LEU A 363 -10.52 9.20 -19.19
CA LEU A 363 -9.06 9.41 -19.17
C LEU A 363 -8.31 8.09 -19.34
N ASP A 364 -8.71 7.03 -18.64
CA ASP A 364 -8.14 5.68 -18.78
C ASP A 364 -8.25 5.15 -20.21
N ALA A 365 -9.38 5.42 -20.87
CA ALA A 365 -9.56 5.04 -22.28
C ALA A 365 -8.66 5.83 -23.23
N LEU A 366 -8.18 7.03 -22.85
CA LEU A 366 -7.20 7.78 -23.63
C LEU A 366 -5.80 7.18 -23.50
N VAL A 367 -5.36 6.81 -22.28
CA VAL A 367 -4.04 6.17 -22.06
C VAL A 367 -3.82 4.96 -22.99
N LYS A 368 -4.88 4.22 -23.28
CA LYS A 368 -4.84 2.99 -24.09
C LYS A 368 -4.87 3.25 -25.61
N LYS A 369 -4.91 4.52 -26.06
CA LYS A 369 -4.86 4.87 -27.48
C LYS A 369 -3.43 5.11 -27.95
N PRO A 370 -3.12 4.75 -29.20
CA PRO A 370 -1.87 5.16 -29.81
C PRO A 370 -1.67 6.69 -29.74
N ASP A 371 -0.41 7.11 -29.66
CA ASP A 371 0.00 8.51 -29.69
C ASP A 371 -0.55 9.40 -28.55
N THR A 372 -1.08 8.80 -27.48
CA THR A 372 -1.45 9.56 -26.30
C THR A 372 -0.19 10.09 -25.61
N PRO A 373 -0.13 11.41 -25.26
CA PRO A 373 1.09 12.03 -24.74
C PRO A 373 1.38 11.69 -23.29
N PHE A 374 0.54 10.92 -22.62
CA PHE A 374 0.74 10.51 -21.22
C PHE A 374 0.60 8.98 -21.06
N THR A 375 1.34 8.44 -20.10
CA THR A 375 1.37 7.01 -19.78
C THR A 375 0.47 6.67 -18.60
N GLU A 376 0.12 7.68 -17.79
CA GLU A 376 -0.78 7.56 -16.66
C GLU A 376 -1.59 8.86 -16.51
N VAL A 377 -2.81 8.73 -15.99
CA VAL A 377 -3.68 9.87 -15.71
C VAL A 377 -4.62 9.56 -14.56
N SER A 378 -4.85 10.53 -13.70
CA SER A 378 -5.79 10.44 -12.59
C SER A 378 -6.69 11.65 -12.54
N SER A 379 -7.91 11.46 -12.03
CA SER A 379 -8.84 12.54 -11.74
C SER A 379 -9.64 12.23 -10.48
N GLY A 380 -10.06 13.26 -9.78
CA GLY A 380 -10.91 13.09 -8.61
C GLY A 380 -11.14 14.40 -7.89
N SER A 381 -12.07 14.36 -6.96
CA SER A 381 -12.36 15.45 -6.05
C SER A 381 -12.42 14.96 -4.61
N GLY A 382 -12.21 15.89 -3.66
CA GLY A 382 -12.24 15.48 -2.25
C GLY A 382 -12.08 16.68 -1.31
N THR A 383 -12.20 16.40 0.00
CA THR A 383 -11.93 17.41 1.02
C THR A 383 -10.93 16.87 2.03
N PHE A 384 -9.81 17.55 2.13
CA PHE A 384 -8.75 17.26 3.07
C PHE A 384 -8.95 18.06 4.36
N LEU A 385 -8.64 17.46 5.52
CA LEU A 385 -8.78 18.07 6.85
C LEU A 385 -10.15 18.73 7.10
N ARG A 386 -11.20 18.21 6.45
CA ARG A 386 -12.59 18.70 6.55
C ARG A 386 -12.83 20.14 6.06
N GLN A 387 -11.81 20.80 5.50
CA GLN A 387 -11.86 22.20 5.12
C GLN A 387 -11.28 22.54 3.75
N LEU A 388 -10.34 21.75 3.22
CA LEU A 388 -9.69 22.00 1.93
C LEU A 388 -10.32 21.11 0.87
N LYS A 389 -11.22 21.66 0.06
CA LYS A 389 -11.81 20.96 -1.07
C LYS A 389 -10.95 21.15 -2.32
N THR A 390 -10.70 20.03 -3.01
CA THR A 390 -9.96 20.01 -4.27
C THR A 390 -10.73 19.25 -5.33
N ALA A 391 -10.59 19.64 -6.61
CA ALA A 391 -10.86 18.79 -7.74
C ALA A 391 -9.69 18.90 -8.70
N MET A 392 -9.22 17.77 -9.23
CA MET A 392 -8.00 17.72 -10.01
C MET A 392 -8.06 16.72 -11.17
N ILE A 393 -7.28 17.00 -12.21
CA ILE A 393 -6.83 16.04 -13.22
C ILE A 393 -5.32 16.16 -13.28
N SER A 394 -4.63 15.02 -13.25
CA SER A 394 -3.17 14.94 -13.33
C SER A 394 -2.76 13.89 -14.33
N ALA A 395 -1.86 14.22 -15.26
CA ALA A 395 -1.32 13.31 -16.26
C ALA A 395 0.20 13.22 -16.14
N GLU A 396 0.75 12.03 -16.33
CA GLU A 396 2.18 11.76 -16.28
C GLU A 396 2.69 11.25 -17.62
N GLY A 397 3.81 11.79 -18.07
CA GLY A 397 4.37 11.43 -19.39
C GLY A 397 5.81 11.86 -19.56
N ASN A 398 6.28 11.82 -20.79
CA ASN A 398 7.62 12.27 -21.11
C ASN A 398 7.73 13.81 -21.08
N PRO A 399 8.91 14.36 -20.72
CA PRO A 399 9.09 15.80 -20.58
C PRO A 399 8.81 16.59 -21.85
N GLU A 400 9.09 16.04 -23.03
CA GLU A 400 8.85 16.69 -24.33
C GLU A 400 7.37 16.80 -24.71
N ASP A 401 6.48 16.08 -24.05
CA ASP A 401 5.05 16.04 -24.34
C ASP A 401 4.18 16.87 -23.36
N TRP A 402 4.79 17.65 -22.47
CA TRP A 402 4.08 18.34 -21.39
C TRP A 402 2.94 19.27 -21.91
N ASP A 403 3.15 19.99 -23.01
CA ASP A 403 2.14 20.88 -23.60
C ASP A 403 0.99 20.11 -24.26
N LYS A 404 1.28 18.97 -24.88
CA LYS A 404 0.27 18.06 -25.44
C LYS A 404 -0.55 17.41 -24.30
N MET A 405 0.11 17.02 -23.18
CA MET A 405 -0.58 16.52 -21.99
C MET A 405 -1.56 17.57 -21.47
N LEU A 406 -1.09 18.82 -21.27
CA LEU A 406 -1.95 19.92 -20.83
C LEU A 406 -3.14 20.14 -21.75
N ASN A 407 -2.90 20.15 -23.07
CA ASN A 407 -3.94 20.31 -24.05
C ASN A 407 -5.00 19.19 -23.96
N LEU A 408 -4.57 17.93 -23.82
CA LEU A 408 -5.49 16.81 -23.84
C LEU A 408 -6.33 16.73 -22.56
N ILE A 409 -5.74 16.97 -21.38
CA ILE A 409 -6.51 16.97 -20.11
C ILE A 409 -7.47 18.17 -20.04
N GLU A 410 -7.07 19.36 -20.51
CA GLU A 410 -7.93 20.57 -20.56
C GLU A 410 -9.14 20.34 -21.47
N GLN A 411 -8.91 19.86 -22.70
CA GLN A 411 -9.96 19.60 -23.66
C GLN A 411 -10.91 18.48 -23.18
N THR A 412 -10.39 17.45 -22.52
CA THR A 412 -11.21 16.39 -21.94
C THR A 412 -12.08 16.91 -20.80
N LEU A 413 -11.52 17.71 -19.90
CA LEU A 413 -12.27 18.37 -18.82
C LEU A 413 -13.34 19.31 -19.38
N ARG A 414 -12.98 20.19 -20.31
CA ARG A 414 -13.90 21.15 -20.92
C ARG A 414 -15.02 20.43 -21.70
N SER A 415 -14.71 19.36 -22.43
CA SER A 415 -15.72 18.51 -23.08
C SER A 415 -16.73 17.93 -22.06
N ALA A 416 -16.23 17.48 -20.88
CA ALA A 416 -17.10 16.99 -19.83
C ALA A 416 -17.94 18.12 -19.18
N LEU A 417 -17.38 19.30 -19.01
CA LEU A 417 -18.09 20.45 -18.44
C LEU A 417 -19.17 21.01 -19.40
N ASP A 418 -18.85 21.12 -20.68
CA ASP A 418 -19.73 21.74 -21.67
C ASP A 418 -20.88 20.79 -22.08
N PHE A 419 -20.54 19.54 -22.38
CA PHE A 419 -21.49 18.56 -22.95
C PHE A 419 -21.95 17.49 -21.94
N GLY A 420 -21.29 17.36 -20.78
CA GLY A 420 -21.60 16.34 -19.77
C GLY A 420 -21.11 14.94 -20.14
N PHE A 421 -21.64 13.98 -19.41
CA PHE A 421 -21.40 12.54 -19.58
C PHE A 421 -22.51 11.87 -20.39
N THR A 422 -22.30 10.59 -20.75
CA THR A 422 -23.28 9.79 -21.50
C THR A 422 -24.05 8.85 -20.59
N GLN A 423 -25.21 8.36 -21.05
CA GLN A 423 -26.01 7.38 -20.27
C GLN A 423 -25.24 6.06 -20.08
N THR A 424 -24.49 5.62 -21.09
CA THR A 424 -23.67 4.40 -21.00
C THR A 424 -22.58 4.51 -19.94
N GLU A 425 -21.95 5.67 -19.79
CA GLU A 425 -20.97 5.92 -18.72
C GLU A 425 -21.62 5.85 -17.35
N LEU A 426 -22.78 6.47 -17.16
CA LEU A 426 -23.53 6.42 -15.89
C LEU A 426 -23.91 4.98 -15.53
N GLU A 427 -24.47 4.20 -16.45
CA GLU A 427 -24.89 2.82 -16.18
C GLU A 427 -23.70 1.91 -15.84
N ARG A 428 -22.52 2.13 -16.47
CA ARG A 428 -21.29 1.42 -16.10
C ARG A 428 -20.92 1.66 -14.64
N VAL A 429 -20.92 2.92 -14.19
CA VAL A 429 -20.53 3.27 -12.81
C VAL A 429 -21.59 2.80 -11.81
N LYS A 430 -22.90 2.95 -12.12
CA LYS A 430 -23.96 2.44 -11.25
C LYS A 430 -23.80 0.95 -10.96
N LYS A 431 -23.55 0.13 -11.98
CA LYS A 431 -23.34 -1.31 -11.82
C LYS A 431 -22.15 -1.63 -10.92
N SER A 432 -21.03 -0.93 -11.11
CA SER A 432 -19.83 -1.14 -10.28
C SER A 432 -20.08 -0.77 -8.81
N VAL A 433 -20.71 0.38 -8.57
CA VAL A 433 -21.04 0.83 -7.20
C VAL A 433 -21.98 -0.15 -6.49
N LEU A 434 -23.03 -0.63 -7.16
CA LEU A 434 -23.96 -1.60 -6.57
C LEU A 434 -23.26 -2.92 -6.24
N ALA A 435 -22.41 -3.44 -7.15
CA ALA A 435 -21.65 -4.67 -6.93
C ALA A 435 -20.69 -4.55 -5.74
N GLU A 436 -20.02 -3.38 -5.56
CA GLU A 436 -19.14 -3.10 -4.43
C GLU A 436 -19.90 -3.16 -3.09
N TYR A 437 -21.09 -2.56 -2.99
CA TYR A 437 -21.91 -2.63 -1.77
C TYR A 437 -22.48 -4.02 -1.52
N ASP A 438 -22.81 -4.76 -2.58
CA ASP A 438 -23.28 -6.14 -2.47
C ASP A 438 -22.20 -7.07 -1.92
N ASP A 439 -20.97 -6.95 -2.41
CA ASP A 439 -19.83 -7.72 -1.90
C ASP A 439 -19.49 -7.32 -0.46
N ALA A 440 -19.50 -6.02 -0.14
CA ALA A 440 -19.27 -5.54 1.23
C ALA A 440 -20.25 -6.14 2.25
N VAL A 441 -21.52 -6.34 1.86
CA VAL A 441 -22.51 -7.02 2.72
C VAL A 441 -22.19 -8.50 2.85
N LYS A 442 -21.87 -9.21 1.75
CA LYS A 442 -21.57 -10.65 1.75
C LYS A 442 -20.32 -10.98 2.57
N THR A 443 -19.31 -10.09 2.57
CA THR A 443 -18.04 -10.26 3.28
C THR A 443 -18.06 -9.70 4.70
N SER A 444 -19.16 -9.07 5.13
CA SER A 444 -19.25 -8.30 6.39
C SER A 444 -18.81 -9.05 7.65
N ASN A 445 -19.05 -10.38 7.72
CA ASN A 445 -18.76 -11.20 8.90
C ASN A 445 -17.29 -11.69 8.95
N THR A 446 -16.48 -11.42 7.93
CA THR A 446 -15.08 -11.81 7.85
C THR A 446 -14.16 -10.61 7.64
N ARG A 447 -14.62 -9.40 8.03
CA ARG A 447 -13.78 -8.20 8.00
C ARG A 447 -12.67 -8.29 9.03
N ASP A 448 -11.51 -7.85 8.66
CA ASP A 448 -10.33 -7.83 9.54
C ASP A 448 -10.49 -6.82 10.68
N SER A 449 -10.16 -7.22 11.91
CA SER A 449 -10.30 -6.40 13.13
C SER A 449 -9.46 -5.13 13.09
N ARG A 450 -8.22 -5.20 12.60
CA ARG A 450 -7.33 -4.05 12.46
C ARG A 450 -7.90 -3.04 11.46
N GLN A 451 -8.41 -3.54 10.32
CA GLN A 451 -9.05 -2.68 9.32
C GLN A 451 -10.33 -2.06 9.85
N LEU A 452 -11.14 -2.80 10.61
CA LEU A 452 -12.35 -2.26 11.26
C LEU A 452 -12.02 -1.13 12.24
N ALA A 453 -11.04 -1.32 13.12
CA ALA A 453 -10.61 -0.29 14.04
C ALA A 453 -10.15 0.99 13.30
N MET A 454 -9.39 0.84 12.23
CA MET A 454 -8.95 1.96 11.39
C MET A 454 -10.11 2.63 10.63
N GLN A 455 -11.09 1.87 10.15
CA GLN A 455 -12.29 2.41 9.49
C GLN A 455 -13.15 3.22 10.46
N ILE A 456 -13.37 2.71 11.69
CA ILE A 456 -14.07 3.46 12.76
C ILE A 456 -13.31 4.75 13.04
N LEU A 457 -12.00 4.67 13.30
CA LEU A 457 -11.15 5.82 13.60
C LEU A 457 -11.20 6.86 12.47
N SER A 458 -11.04 6.43 11.22
CA SER A 458 -11.09 7.32 10.04
C SER A 458 -12.44 7.98 9.84
N SER A 459 -13.55 7.25 10.08
CA SER A 459 -14.89 7.82 10.04
C SER A 459 -15.05 8.92 11.08
N LEU A 460 -14.66 8.63 12.31
CA LEU A 460 -14.74 9.58 13.42
C LEU A 460 -13.82 10.80 13.21
N ASN A 461 -12.64 10.60 12.58
CA ASN A 461 -11.74 11.71 12.24
C ASN A 461 -12.34 12.67 11.22
N ARG A 462 -13.10 12.13 10.29
CA ARG A 462 -13.80 12.94 9.27
C ARG A 462 -15.14 13.51 9.74
N ASP A 463 -15.49 13.29 11.02
CA ASP A 463 -16.81 13.62 11.60
C ASP A 463 -17.94 12.94 10.80
N ARG A 464 -17.78 11.64 10.48
CA ARG A 464 -18.74 10.79 9.76
C ARG A 464 -19.28 9.69 10.66
N VAL A 465 -20.55 9.33 10.45
CA VAL A 465 -21.20 8.22 11.13
C VAL A 465 -20.67 6.90 10.58
N PHE A 466 -20.04 6.11 11.45
CA PHE A 466 -19.63 4.76 11.07
C PHE A 466 -20.88 3.86 10.99
N GLN A 467 -21.09 3.26 9.82
CA GLN A 467 -22.24 2.40 9.53
C GLN A 467 -21.80 1.00 9.11
N SER A 468 -22.61 0.00 9.40
CA SER A 468 -22.43 -1.36 8.91
C SER A 468 -22.58 -1.42 7.37
N PRO A 469 -21.99 -2.43 6.70
CA PRO A 469 -22.20 -2.63 5.26
C PRO A 469 -23.68 -2.73 4.87
N GLN A 470 -24.51 -3.35 5.72
CA GLN A 470 -25.95 -3.46 5.51
C GLN A 470 -26.64 -2.10 5.52
N GLN A 471 -26.29 -1.24 6.50
CA GLN A 471 -26.84 0.13 6.57
C GLN A 471 -26.36 0.97 5.40
N ARG A 472 -25.07 0.86 5.04
CA ARG A 472 -24.52 1.56 3.85
C ARG A 472 -25.23 1.14 2.56
N LYS A 473 -25.43 -0.16 2.33
CA LYS A 473 -26.17 -0.65 1.17
C LYS A 473 -27.61 -0.16 1.17
N ALA A 474 -28.29 -0.21 2.31
CA ALA A 474 -29.67 0.27 2.44
C ALA A 474 -29.81 1.78 2.17
N LEU A 475 -28.78 2.58 2.53
CA LEU A 475 -28.72 4.00 2.22
C LEU A 475 -28.39 4.25 0.75
N VAL A 476 -27.29 3.68 0.26
CA VAL A 476 -26.71 4.03 -1.04
C VAL A 476 -27.41 3.34 -2.20
N GLY A 477 -27.90 2.11 -2.03
CA GLY A 477 -28.55 1.36 -3.12
C GLY A 477 -29.68 2.15 -3.79
N PRO A 478 -30.71 2.60 -3.05
CA PRO A 478 -31.79 3.41 -3.63
C PRO A 478 -31.30 4.73 -4.25
N LEU A 479 -30.27 5.35 -3.66
CA LEU A 479 -29.69 6.59 -4.18
C LEU A 479 -29.03 6.35 -5.55
N VAL A 480 -28.28 5.25 -5.71
CA VAL A 480 -27.63 4.87 -6.98
C VAL A 480 -28.68 4.57 -8.05
N GLU A 481 -29.73 3.85 -7.71
CA GLU A 481 -30.85 3.57 -8.65
C GLU A 481 -31.51 4.87 -9.12
N ALA A 482 -31.70 5.83 -8.23
CA ALA A 482 -32.32 7.13 -8.51
C ALA A 482 -31.40 8.15 -9.22
N LEU A 483 -30.14 7.84 -9.44
CA LEU A 483 -29.20 8.75 -10.12
C LEU A 483 -29.66 9.01 -11.56
N THR A 484 -29.69 10.29 -11.92
CA THR A 484 -29.93 10.74 -13.30
C THR A 484 -28.68 11.44 -13.83
N LEU A 485 -28.52 11.38 -15.14
CA LEU A 485 -27.40 12.02 -15.83
C LEU A 485 -27.33 13.53 -15.56
N ASP A 486 -28.48 14.20 -15.51
CA ASP A 486 -28.55 15.64 -15.22
C ASP A 486 -28.04 15.99 -13.82
N ARG A 487 -28.40 15.21 -12.81
CA ARG A 487 -27.92 15.41 -11.42
C ARG A 487 -26.42 15.21 -11.31
N VAL A 488 -25.88 14.16 -11.96
CA VAL A 488 -24.44 13.86 -11.96
C VAL A 488 -23.69 14.96 -12.68
N ASN A 489 -24.16 15.41 -13.87
CA ASN A 489 -23.54 16.52 -14.59
C ASN A 489 -23.58 17.83 -13.80
N THR A 490 -24.65 18.09 -13.05
CA THR A 490 -24.76 19.26 -12.20
C THR A 490 -23.75 19.22 -11.05
N ALA A 491 -23.61 18.08 -10.38
CA ALA A 491 -22.62 17.90 -9.33
C ALA A 491 -21.19 18.06 -9.85
N PHE A 492 -20.88 17.47 -11.01
CA PHE A 492 -19.58 17.60 -11.66
C PHE A 492 -19.23 19.08 -11.95
N ARG A 493 -20.15 19.82 -12.60
CA ARG A 493 -19.95 21.25 -12.83
C ARG A 493 -19.78 22.03 -11.54
N GLY A 494 -20.49 21.65 -10.48
CA GLY A 494 -20.37 22.23 -9.13
C GLY A 494 -18.95 22.09 -8.56
N GLY A 495 -18.35 20.91 -8.68
CA GLY A 495 -16.98 20.65 -8.22
C GLY A 495 -15.92 21.49 -8.95
N TRP A 496 -16.16 21.85 -10.20
CA TRP A 496 -15.28 22.66 -11.04
C TRP A 496 -15.75 24.12 -11.18
N SER A 497 -16.74 24.57 -10.40
CA SER A 497 -17.32 25.92 -10.48
C SER A 497 -16.42 27.05 -9.98
N PRO A 498 -15.40 26.88 -9.08
CA PRO A 498 -14.52 27.97 -8.74
C PRO A 498 -13.90 28.65 -9.97
N ALA A 499 -13.90 29.98 -9.98
CA ALA A 499 -13.46 30.77 -11.13
C ALA A 499 -11.95 30.74 -11.39
N HIS A 500 -11.19 30.08 -10.53
CA HIS A 500 -9.75 29.92 -10.71
C HIS A 500 -9.39 28.55 -11.30
N ARG A 501 -8.19 28.46 -11.88
CA ARG A 501 -7.53 27.20 -12.27
C ARG A 501 -6.06 27.28 -11.89
N LEU A 502 -5.57 26.27 -11.21
CA LEU A 502 -4.15 26.06 -11.02
C LEU A 502 -3.68 25.18 -12.18
N VAL A 503 -2.70 25.65 -12.92
CA VAL A 503 -2.09 24.95 -14.06
C VAL A 503 -0.68 24.60 -13.65
N MET A 504 -0.42 23.35 -13.36
CA MET A 504 0.84 22.93 -12.76
C MET A 504 1.61 22.03 -13.71
N VAL A 505 2.91 22.26 -13.81
CA VAL A 505 3.87 21.37 -14.50
C VAL A 505 5.02 21.12 -13.54
N THR A 506 5.23 19.86 -13.20
CA THR A 506 6.28 19.45 -12.27
C THR A 506 7.06 18.25 -12.82
N GLY A 507 8.23 17.98 -12.27
CA GLY A 507 9.04 16.83 -12.66
C GLY A 507 10.26 17.22 -13.52
N ASN A 508 10.64 16.34 -14.44
CA ASN A 508 11.94 16.42 -15.11
C ASN A 508 11.98 17.29 -16.40
N VAL A 509 10.90 17.96 -16.77
CA VAL A 509 10.94 18.91 -17.89
C VAL A 509 11.65 20.21 -17.47
N ASP A 510 12.70 20.59 -18.17
CA ASP A 510 13.40 21.85 -17.94
C ASP A 510 12.89 22.93 -18.89
N LEU A 511 11.96 23.76 -18.39
CA LEU A 511 11.40 24.90 -19.13
C LEU A 511 12.18 26.21 -18.92
N ALA A 512 13.17 26.19 -18.03
CA ALA A 512 13.93 27.40 -17.71
C ALA A 512 15.07 27.70 -18.68
N THR A 513 15.39 26.80 -19.60
CA THR A 513 16.48 26.96 -20.58
C THR A 513 16.16 27.94 -21.71
N GLY A 514 14.88 28.36 -21.85
CA GLY A 514 14.45 29.31 -22.90
C GLY A 514 14.39 30.77 -22.43
N GLU A 515 14.16 31.70 -23.38
CA GLU A 515 14.01 33.13 -23.09
C GLU A 515 12.66 33.48 -22.39
N THR A 516 11.65 32.59 -22.54
CA THR A 516 10.32 32.80 -21.97
C THR A 516 10.23 32.09 -20.60
N PRO A 517 9.86 32.81 -19.54
CA PRO A 517 9.65 32.19 -18.22
C PRO A 517 8.69 31.00 -18.27
N PRO A 518 8.96 29.91 -17.51
CA PRO A 518 8.12 28.72 -17.51
C PRO A 518 6.64 28.99 -17.29
N GLU A 519 6.27 29.85 -16.37
CA GLU A 519 4.89 30.20 -16.05
C GLU A 519 4.18 30.86 -17.25
N ARG A 520 4.88 31.64 -18.06
CA ARG A 520 4.33 32.22 -19.31
C ARG A 520 4.15 31.17 -20.39
N GLN A 521 5.05 30.16 -20.43
CA GLN A 521 4.91 29.03 -21.36
C GLN A 521 3.66 28.22 -21.01
N LEU A 522 3.44 27.93 -19.71
CA LEU A 522 2.25 27.23 -19.23
C LEU A 522 0.97 27.98 -19.59
N LEU A 523 0.90 29.27 -19.29
CA LEU A 523 -0.28 30.09 -19.63
C LEU A 523 -0.54 30.11 -21.13
N ALA A 524 0.50 30.28 -21.95
CA ALA A 524 0.36 30.25 -23.40
C ALA A 524 -0.13 28.93 -23.95
N ALA A 525 0.32 27.81 -23.37
CA ALA A 525 -0.17 26.46 -23.73
C ALA A 525 -1.63 26.26 -23.32
N PHE A 526 -1.99 26.67 -22.11
CA PHE A 526 -3.37 26.61 -21.61
C PHE A 526 -4.33 27.48 -22.45
N ASP A 527 -3.94 28.72 -22.77
CA ASP A 527 -4.75 29.62 -23.59
C ASP A 527 -4.93 29.07 -25.02
N ARG A 528 -3.90 28.50 -25.62
CA ARG A 528 -4.01 27.79 -26.93
C ARG A 528 -5.00 26.62 -26.86
N SER A 529 -4.96 25.80 -25.81
CA SER A 529 -5.88 24.69 -25.62
C SER A 529 -7.34 25.18 -25.60
N ARG A 530 -7.61 26.24 -24.86
CA ARG A 530 -8.96 26.84 -24.74
C ARG A 530 -9.55 27.34 -26.06
N LEU A 531 -8.72 27.65 -27.04
CA LEU A 531 -9.17 28.06 -28.40
C LEU A 531 -9.55 26.85 -29.27
N THR A 532 -9.15 25.66 -28.91
CA THR A 532 -9.48 24.43 -29.63
C THR A 532 -10.92 24.03 -29.35
N ALA A 533 -11.72 23.83 -30.38
CA ALA A 533 -13.10 23.38 -30.24
C ALA A 533 -13.15 21.94 -29.66
N VAL A 534 -14.03 21.73 -28.69
CA VAL A 534 -14.30 20.39 -28.14
C VAL A 534 -15.66 19.88 -28.60
N ALA A 535 -15.82 18.57 -28.62
CA ALA A 535 -17.05 17.89 -29.05
C ALA A 535 -17.61 16.98 -27.95
N PRO A 536 -18.91 16.71 -27.95
CA PRO A 536 -19.50 15.73 -27.05
C PRO A 536 -18.95 14.34 -27.34
N LYS A 537 -18.76 13.54 -26.28
CA LYS A 537 -18.38 12.14 -26.44
C LYS A 537 -19.59 11.33 -26.93
N GLY A 538 -19.39 10.54 -27.96
CA GLY A 538 -20.43 9.62 -28.46
C GLY A 538 -20.69 8.46 -27.50
N GLU A 539 -21.89 7.87 -27.60
CA GLU A 539 -22.22 6.65 -26.86
C GLU A 539 -21.31 5.49 -27.28
N ALA A 540 -20.79 4.77 -26.30
CA ALA A 540 -19.96 3.61 -26.57
C ALA A 540 -20.80 2.42 -27.04
N LYS A 541 -20.27 1.64 -27.99
CA LYS A 541 -20.93 0.40 -28.43
C LYS A 541 -20.99 -0.62 -27.30
N PRO A 542 -22.10 -1.35 -27.14
CA PRO A 542 -22.19 -2.42 -26.17
C PRO A 542 -21.13 -3.49 -26.42
N VAL A 543 -20.43 -3.88 -25.37
CA VAL A 543 -19.45 -4.98 -25.36
C VAL A 543 -20.00 -6.10 -24.48
N ARG A 544 -19.78 -7.35 -24.88
CA ARG A 544 -20.24 -8.51 -24.12
C ARG A 544 -19.07 -9.46 -23.84
N PHE A 545 -19.04 -9.95 -22.64
CA PHE A 545 -18.23 -11.08 -22.21
C PHE A 545 -19.15 -12.09 -21.48
N PRO A 546 -18.98 -13.42 -21.62
CA PRO A 546 -18.00 -14.10 -22.49
C PRO A 546 -18.33 -13.94 -23.99
N TYR A 547 -17.27 -13.98 -24.83
CA TYR A 547 -17.40 -13.95 -26.29
C TYR A 547 -17.07 -15.31 -26.93
N LEU A 548 -16.37 -16.18 -26.20
CA LEU A 548 -16.11 -17.55 -26.63
C LEU A 548 -17.25 -18.47 -26.22
N PRO A 549 -17.62 -19.45 -27.04
CA PRO A 549 -18.60 -20.45 -26.66
C PRO A 549 -18.04 -21.36 -25.55
N ASP A 550 -18.94 -21.89 -24.73
CA ASP A 550 -18.57 -22.91 -23.77
C ASP A 550 -18.02 -24.17 -24.50
N PRO A 551 -16.96 -24.81 -23.95
CA PRO A 551 -16.43 -26.05 -24.52
C PRO A 551 -17.48 -27.16 -24.63
N SER A 552 -17.52 -27.84 -25.77
CA SER A 552 -18.49 -28.91 -26.02
C SER A 552 -18.16 -30.25 -25.36
N SER A 553 -16.93 -30.40 -24.86
CA SER A 553 -16.43 -31.61 -24.21
C SER A 553 -15.96 -31.30 -22.78
N LYS A 554 -16.04 -32.32 -21.93
CA LYS A 554 -15.56 -32.28 -20.56
C LYS A 554 -14.55 -33.41 -20.35
N SER A 555 -13.44 -33.11 -19.66
CA SER A 555 -12.48 -34.14 -19.33
C SER A 555 -12.97 -35.06 -18.20
N ARG A 556 -12.59 -36.36 -18.30
CA ARG A 556 -12.80 -37.30 -17.20
C ARG A 556 -11.71 -37.15 -16.14
N ILE A 557 -12.09 -37.39 -14.89
CA ILE A 557 -11.17 -37.54 -13.77
C ILE A 557 -10.48 -38.90 -13.87
N VAL A 558 -9.14 -38.93 -13.75
CA VAL A 558 -8.34 -40.17 -13.78
C VAL A 558 -7.78 -40.51 -12.42
N ASN A 559 -7.61 -39.52 -11.52
CA ASN A 559 -7.11 -39.73 -10.17
C ASN A 559 -7.71 -38.69 -9.22
N ARG A 560 -7.91 -39.11 -7.94
CA ARG A 560 -8.33 -38.18 -6.85
C ARG A 560 -7.60 -38.58 -5.57
N ILE A 561 -6.92 -37.61 -4.97
CA ILE A 561 -6.18 -37.75 -3.72
C ILE A 561 -6.83 -36.80 -2.72
N SER A 562 -7.16 -37.26 -1.54
CA SER A 562 -7.68 -36.48 -0.44
C SER A 562 -6.65 -36.40 0.69
N GLN A 563 -6.50 -35.22 1.28
CA GLN A 563 -5.73 -34.96 2.48
C GLN A 563 -6.65 -34.32 3.53
N PRO A 564 -7.46 -35.13 4.24
CA PRO A 564 -8.55 -34.63 5.08
C PRO A 564 -8.08 -33.78 6.26
N ASP A 565 -6.90 -34.05 6.80
CA ASP A 565 -6.26 -33.29 7.89
C ASP A 565 -5.98 -31.83 7.51
N LEU A 566 -5.72 -31.56 6.22
CA LEU A 566 -5.52 -30.21 5.68
C LEU A 566 -6.73 -29.68 4.90
N GLY A 567 -7.78 -30.50 4.72
CA GLY A 567 -8.92 -30.13 3.88
C GLY A 567 -8.53 -29.88 2.42
N ILE A 568 -7.56 -30.66 1.89
CA ILE A 568 -7.06 -30.53 0.51
C ILE A 568 -7.58 -31.71 -0.33
N THR A 569 -8.12 -31.40 -1.50
CA THR A 569 -8.44 -32.37 -2.55
C THR A 569 -7.60 -32.10 -3.78
N GLN A 570 -6.93 -33.12 -4.33
CA GLN A 570 -6.15 -33.04 -5.57
C GLN A 570 -6.77 -33.97 -6.63
N ILE A 571 -6.97 -33.47 -7.84
CA ILE A 571 -7.65 -34.18 -8.93
C ILE A 571 -6.77 -34.10 -10.18
N ASP A 572 -6.51 -35.25 -10.82
CA ASP A 572 -5.88 -35.30 -12.13
C ASP A 572 -6.93 -35.56 -13.20
N PHE A 573 -6.95 -34.73 -14.24
CA PHE A 573 -7.77 -34.92 -15.42
C PHE A 573 -7.03 -35.68 -16.54
N ALA A 574 -7.78 -36.32 -17.44
CA ALA A 574 -7.23 -37.12 -18.51
C ALA A 574 -6.30 -36.37 -19.48
N ASN A 575 -6.43 -35.05 -19.58
CA ASN A 575 -5.52 -34.17 -20.35
C ASN A 575 -4.25 -33.77 -19.61
N GLY A 576 -4.02 -34.32 -18.41
CA GLY A 576 -2.81 -34.07 -17.60
C GLY A 576 -2.90 -32.84 -16.68
N VAL A 577 -4.00 -32.10 -16.69
CA VAL A 577 -4.21 -30.98 -15.75
C VAL A 577 -4.36 -31.48 -14.33
N ARG A 578 -3.64 -30.89 -13.38
CA ARG A 578 -3.83 -31.07 -11.93
C ARG A 578 -4.70 -29.95 -11.40
N LEU A 579 -5.73 -30.32 -10.63
CA LEU A 579 -6.55 -29.40 -9.85
C LEU A 579 -6.32 -29.62 -8.37
N ASN A 580 -5.89 -28.61 -7.64
CA ASN A 580 -5.76 -28.57 -6.20
C ASN A 580 -6.91 -27.72 -5.62
N LEU A 581 -7.63 -28.23 -4.65
CA LEU A 581 -8.78 -27.58 -4.02
C LEU A 581 -8.58 -27.49 -2.52
N LYS A 582 -8.85 -26.31 -1.95
CA LYS A 582 -9.00 -26.12 -0.53
C LYS A 582 -10.14 -25.17 -0.24
N LYS A 583 -11.28 -25.73 0.19
CA LYS A 583 -12.39 -24.93 0.70
C LYS A 583 -12.06 -24.36 2.07
N THR A 584 -12.35 -23.08 2.27
CA THR A 584 -12.10 -22.34 3.52
C THR A 584 -13.27 -21.45 3.89
N ASP A 585 -13.30 -21.03 5.15
CA ASP A 585 -14.20 -20.02 5.71
C ASP A 585 -13.45 -18.76 6.18
N PHE A 586 -12.16 -18.63 5.83
CA PHE A 586 -11.30 -17.52 6.28
C PHE A 586 -11.80 -16.16 5.81
N LYS A 587 -12.28 -16.09 4.58
CA LYS A 587 -12.94 -14.91 4.03
C LYS A 587 -14.16 -15.32 3.22
N LYS A 588 -15.31 -14.92 3.70
CA LYS A 588 -16.60 -15.25 3.08
C LYS A 588 -16.67 -14.68 1.67
N ASN A 589 -17.32 -15.40 0.76
CA ASN A 589 -17.53 -14.99 -0.63
C ASN A 589 -16.24 -14.73 -1.45
N GLU A 590 -15.05 -15.13 -0.98
CA GLU A 590 -13.81 -14.99 -1.74
C GLU A 590 -13.39 -16.31 -2.34
N VAL A 591 -13.11 -16.31 -3.65
CA VAL A 591 -12.50 -17.43 -4.37
C VAL A 591 -11.25 -16.95 -5.08
N LEU A 592 -10.12 -17.55 -4.74
CA LEU A 592 -8.82 -17.28 -5.36
C LEU A 592 -8.42 -18.47 -6.24
N VAL A 593 -7.91 -18.19 -7.43
CA VAL A 593 -7.47 -19.19 -8.40
C VAL A 593 -6.07 -18.85 -8.90
N ASN A 594 -5.23 -19.87 -9.04
CA ASN A 594 -3.93 -19.74 -9.71
C ASN A 594 -3.79 -20.87 -10.73
N ILE A 595 -3.53 -20.52 -11.99
CA ILE A 595 -3.16 -21.47 -13.04
C ILE A 595 -1.67 -21.28 -13.32
N ALA A 596 -0.85 -22.21 -12.82
CA ALA A 596 0.59 -22.20 -12.98
C ALA A 596 1.04 -23.07 -14.17
N PHE A 597 2.03 -22.60 -14.93
CA PHE A 597 2.64 -23.34 -16.06
C PHE A 597 4.05 -22.86 -16.36
N GLY A 598 4.83 -23.69 -17.05
CA GLY A 598 6.16 -23.34 -17.52
C GLY A 598 7.21 -23.10 -16.46
N THR A 599 8.21 -22.28 -16.77
CA THR A 599 9.42 -22.07 -15.96
C THR A 599 9.61 -20.63 -15.47
N GLY A 600 8.71 -19.72 -15.83
CA GLY A 600 8.78 -18.31 -15.44
C GLY A 600 10.13 -17.67 -15.78
N ARG A 601 10.57 -16.75 -14.94
CA ARG A 601 11.82 -16.00 -15.09
C ARG A 601 13.07 -16.91 -15.21
N SER A 602 13.11 -18.04 -14.52
CA SER A 602 14.25 -18.95 -14.60
C SER A 602 14.45 -19.53 -16.02
N GLY A 603 13.40 -19.57 -16.83
CA GLY A 603 13.40 -19.96 -18.23
C GLY A 603 13.65 -18.82 -19.23
N GLU A 604 13.87 -17.61 -18.75
CA GLU A 604 14.17 -16.46 -19.62
C GLU A 604 15.47 -16.68 -20.40
N PRO A 605 15.48 -16.46 -21.73
CA PRO A 605 16.69 -16.59 -22.54
C PRO A 605 17.76 -15.58 -22.12
N HIS A 606 18.99 -16.03 -21.88
CA HIS A 606 20.09 -15.15 -21.44
C HIS A 606 20.42 -14.00 -22.40
N ASN A 607 20.11 -14.16 -23.67
CA ASN A 607 20.34 -13.14 -24.70
C ASN A 607 19.16 -12.16 -24.87
N LEU A 608 18.07 -12.35 -24.14
CA LEU A 608 16.87 -11.51 -24.17
C LEU A 608 16.41 -11.19 -22.74
N PRO A 609 17.29 -10.55 -21.92
CA PRO A 609 16.96 -10.28 -20.51
C PRO A 609 15.89 -9.19 -20.39
N GLY A 610 14.92 -9.39 -19.47
CA GLY A 610 13.81 -8.47 -19.23
C GLY A 610 12.49 -8.87 -19.91
N LEU A 611 12.45 -10.03 -20.61
CA LEU A 611 11.21 -10.57 -21.15
C LEU A 611 10.16 -10.83 -20.06
N SER A 612 10.59 -11.13 -18.85
CA SER A 612 9.70 -11.34 -17.70
C SER A 612 8.88 -10.10 -17.39
N GLU A 613 9.56 -8.96 -17.27
CA GLU A 613 8.95 -7.67 -16.99
C GLU A 613 8.06 -7.20 -18.15
N LEU A 614 8.62 -7.22 -19.36
CA LEU A 614 7.92 -6.80 -20.56
C LEU A 614 6.69 -7.67 -20.83
N GLY A 615 6.83 -8.99 -20.71
CA GLY A 615 5.75 -9.94 -20.95
C GLY A 615 4.59 -9.75 -19.97
N GLN A 616 4.89 -9.57 -18.70
CA GLN A 616 3.87 -9.32 -17.68
C GLN A 616 3.11 -8.01 -17.95
N ALA A 617 3.81 -6.93 -18.32
CA ALA A 617 3.19 -5.65 -18.62
C ALA A 617 2.30 -5.73 -19.86
N VAL A 618 2.84 -6.23 -20.98
CA VAL A 618 2.12 -6.26 -22.27
C VAL A 618 0.89 -7.17 -22.24
N VAL A 619 0.98 -8.35 -21.61
CA VAL A 619 -0.16 -9.28 -21.54
C VAL A 619 -1.32 -8.64 -20.80
N ASN A 620 -1.03 -7.99 -19.65
CA ASN A 620 -2.08 -7.35 -18.83
C ASN A 620 -2.72 -6.13 -19.49
N GLU A 621 -2.00 -5.43 -20.37
CA GLU A 621 -2.53 -4.26 -21.11
C GLU A 621 -3.19 -4.63 -22.44
N SER A 622 -2.99 -5.85 -22.98
CA SER A 622 -3.42 -6.18 -24.32
C SER A 622 -4.92 -6.50 -24.47
N GLY A 623 -5.62 -6.88 -23.39
CA GLY A 623 -6.98 -7.40 -23.49
C GLY A 623 -7.01 -8.84 -24.04
N LEU A 624 -8.12 -9.29 -24.68
CA LEU A 624 -8.35 -10.67 -25.08
C LEU A 624 -9.07 -10.76 -26.44
N GLY A 625 -8.57 -11.54 -27.36
CA GLY A 625 -9.18 -11.77 -28.66
C GLY A 625 -9.63 -10.48 -29.35
N PRO A 626 -10.91 -10.32 -29.66
CA PRO A 626 -11.43 -9.10 -30.29
C PRO A 626 -11.55 -7.91 -29.32
N LEU A 627 -11.48 -8.16 -28.02
CA LEU A 627 -11.72 -7.15 -26.98
C LEU A 627 -10.42 -6.48 -26.52
N SER A 628 -10.35 -5.16 -26.59
CA SER A 628 -9.29 -4.36 -25.98
C SER A 628 -9.37 -4.43 -24.45
N ARG A 629 -8.36 -3.93 -23.75
CA ARG A 629 -8.39 -3.84 -22.27
C ARG A 629 -9.57 -3.02 -21.77
N ASP A 630 -9.89 -1.88 -22.41
CA ASP A 630 -11.07 -1.07 -22.07
C ASP A 630 -12.40 -1.81 -22.37
N ASP A 631 -12.45 -2.59 -23.46
CA ASP A 631 -13.62 -3.43 -23.77
C ASP A 631 -13.88 -4.48 -22.67
N ILE A 632 -12.82 -5.16 -22.20
CA ILE A 632 -12.93 -6.11 -21.08
C ILE A 632 -13.44 -5.41 -19.81
N GLU A 633 -12.85 -4.28 -19.46
CA GLU A 633 -13.27 -3.52 -18.25
C GLU A 633 -14.72 -3.05 -18.35
N ARG A 634 -15.18 -2.66 -19.55
CA ARG A 634 -16.59 -2.30 -19.77
C ARG A 634 -17.52 -3.51 -19.69
N ALA A 635 -17.11 -4.63 -20.26
CA ALA A 635 -17.91 -5.85 -20.25
C ALA A 635 -18.03 -6.45 -18.85
N MET A 636 -16.97 -6.29 -18.03
CA MET A 636 -16.89 -6.78 -16.65
C MET A 636 -17.44 -5.79 -15.61
N ALA A 637 -17.94 -4.62 -16.04
CA ALA A 637 -18.50 -3.64 -15.11
C ALA A 637 -19.68 -4.21 -14.32
N GLY A 638 -19.56 -4.16 -12.98
CA GLY A 638 -20.53 -4.77 -12.06
C GLY A 638 -20.21 -6.21 -11.68
N SER A 639 -19.07 -6.78 -12.11
CA SER A 639 -18.54 -8.04 -11.59
C SER A 639 -17.36 -7.81 -10.62
N ASN A 640 -17.15 -8.77 -9.73
CA ASN A 640 -16.02 -8.82 -8.79
C ASN A 640 -14.91 -9.78 -9.27
N THR A 641 -14.89 -10.05 -10.58
CA THR A 641 -13.98 -11.03 -11.19
C THR A 641 -12.82 -10.33 -11.89
N THR A 642 -11.58 -10.73 -11.56
CA THR A 642 -10.35 -10.24 -12.20
C THR A 642 -9.41 -11.39 -12.51
N VAL A 643 -8.60 -11.23 -13.55
CA VAL A 643 -7.48 -12.11 -13.89
C VAL A 643 -6.27 -11.24 -14.22
N ASP A 644 -5.13 -11.58 -13.61
CA ASP A 644 -3.83 -10.97 -13.88
C ASP A 644 -2.84 -12.04 -14.33
N PHE A 645 -2.03 -11.73 -15.34
CA PHE A 645 -0.91 -12.55 -15.73
C PHE A 645 0.33 -12.15 -14.96
N THR A 646 1.04 -13.12 -14.37
CA THR A 646 2.26 -12.89 -13.61
C THR A 646 3.39 -13.81 -14.08
N VAL A 647 4.63 -13.29 -14.03
CA VAL A 647 5.84 -14.07 -14.28
C VAL A 647 6.59 -14.24 -12.98
N ALA A 648 6.37 -15.39 -12.35
CA ALA A 648 7.06 -15.76 -11.12
C ALA A 648 8.48 -16.26 -11.42
N GLU A 649 9.22 -16.58 -10.36
CA GLU A 649 10.59 -17.07 -10.47
C GLU A 649 10.70 -18.39 -11.25
N ASP A 650 9.80 -19.34 -11.02
CA ASP A 650 9.84 -20.72 -11.53
C ASP A 650 8.59 -21.14 -12.33
N HIS A 651 7.67 -20.22 -12.60
CA HIS A 651 6.46 -20.47 -13.40
C HIS A 651 5.85 -19.16 -13.91
N PHE A 652 5.02 -19.26 -14.95
CA PHE A 652 4.02 -18.25 -15.31
C PHE A 652 2.72 -18.55 -14.55
N ALA A 653 1.95 -17.52 -14.22
CA ALA A 653 0.65 -17.73 -13.61
C ALA A 653 -0.44 -16.84 -14.20
N LEU A 654 -1.67 -17.38 -14.29
CA LEU A 654 -2.89 -16.61 -14.38
C LEU A 654 -3.51 -16.59 -12.98
N GLU A 655 -3.50 -15.44 -12.35
CA GLU A 655 -4.02 -15.23 -11.00
C GLU A 655 -5.43 -14.67 -11.08
N GLY A 656 -6.42 -15.45 -10.66
CA GLY A 656 -7.83 -15.12 -10.67
C GLY A 656 -8.36 -14.82 -9.27
N LYS A 657 -9.20 -13.78 -9.17
CA LYS A 657 -9.97 -13.48 -7.96
C LYS A 657 -11.41 -13.27 -8.35
N THR A 658 -12.33 -13.84 -7.56
CA THR A 658 -13.76 -13.68 -7.79
C THR A 658 -14.56 -13.90 -6.52
N VAL A 659 -15.86 -13.74 -6.61
CA VAL A 659 -16.85 -14.10 -5.59
C VAL A 659 -17.48 -15.47 -5.93
N SER A 660 -18.03 -16.14 -4.93
CA SER A 660 -18.54 -17.53 -5.06
C SER A 660 -19.51 -17.71 -6.23
N GLU A 661 -20.40 -16.75 -6.46
CA GLU A 661 -21.41 -16.80 -7.52
C GLU A 661 -20.84 -16.58 -8.93
N GLU A 662 -19.70 -15.92 -9.05
CA GLU A 662 -19.05 -15.57 -10.33
C GLU A 662 -17.94 -16.56 -10.72
N THR A 663 -17.78 -17.69 -10.00
CA THR A 663 -16.72 -18.66 -10.28
C THR A 663 -16.72 -19.13 -11.73
N ARG A 664 -17.88 -19.34 -12.36
CA ARG A 664 -17.97 -19.69 -13.78
C ARG A 664 -17.43 -18.56 -14.67
N LEU A 665 -17.78 -17.31 -14.39
CA LEU A 665 -17.30 -16.14 -15.13
C LEU A 665 -15.76 -16.04 -15.07
N LEU A 666 -15.18 -16.31 -13.90
CA LEU A 666 -13.72 -16.35 -13.74
C LEU A 666 -13.09 -17.42 -14.65
N PHE A 667 -13.63 -18.64 -14.69
CA PHE A 667 -13.08 -19.69 -15.54
C PHE A 667 -13.32 -19.45 -17.03
N GLN A 668 -14.37 -18.72 -17.43
CA GLN A 668 -14.54 -18.25 -18.79
C GLN A 668 -13.44 -17.22 -19.17
N LEU A 669 -13.10 -16.32 -18.25
CA LEU A 669 -12.02 -15.35 -18.45
C LEU A 669 -10.65 -16.04 -18.52
N LEU A 670 -10.35 -16.97 -17.59
CA LEU A 670 -9.14 -17.79 -17.62
C LEU A 670 -9.03 -18.63 -18.89
N TYR A 671 -10.14 -19.19 -19.36
CA TYR A 671 -10.18 -19.96 -20.60
C TYR A 671 -9.86 -19.08 -21.82
N ALA A 672 -10.37 -17.84 -21.85
CA ALA A 672 -10.04 -16.89 -22.91
C ALA A 672 -8.54 -16.52 -22.91
N HIS A 673 -7.93 -16.31 -21.74
CA HIS A 673 -6.48 -16.09 -21.62
C HIS A 673 -5.65 -17.29 -22.14
N LEU A 674 -6.13 -18.51 -21.95
CA LEU A 674 -5.42 -19.72 -22.36
C LEU A 674 -5.60 -20.08 -23.83
N THR A 675 -6.70 -19.65 -24.46
CA THR A 675 -7.07 -20.09 -25.81
C THR A 675 -7.05 -19.00 -26.89
N ASP A 676 -7.24 -17.73 -26.46
CA ASP A 676 -7.30 -16.58 -27.38
C ASP A 676 -6.48 -15.38 -26.86
N PRO A 677 -5.21 -15.60 -26.42
CA PRO A 677 -4.37 -14.52 -25.97
C PRO A 677 -3.97 -13.61 -27.15
N VAL A 678 -3.90 -12.31 -26.89
CA VAL A 678 -3.44 -11.32 -27.87
C VAL A 678 -2.34 -10.44 -27.26
N TYR A 679 -1.48 -9.95 -28.12
CA TYR A 679 -0.37 -9.08 -27.76
C TYR A 679 -0.41 -7.89 -28.71
N ARG A 680 -0.91 -6.75 -28.22
CA ARG A 680 -1.16 -5.56 -29.06
C ARG A 680 0.05 -4.64 -29.10
N GLU A 681 0.30 -4.05 -30.26
CA GLU A 681 1.38 -3.06 -30.45
C GLU A 681 1.19 -1.84 -29.53
N GLU A 682 -0.05 -1.41 -29.28
CA GLU A 682 -0.35 -0.28 -28.39
C GLU A 682 0.03 -0.60 -26.96
N ALA A 683 -0.25 -1.81 -26.51
CA ALA A 683 0.12 -2.27 -25.16
C ALA A 683 1.64 -2.39 -25.02
N TYR A 684 2.33 -2.86 -26.06
CA TYR A 684 3.79 -2.91 -26.08
C TYR A 684 4.39 -1.50 -26.05
N ALA A 685 3.92 -0.58 -26.90
CA ALA A 685 4.43 0.79 -26.95
C ALA A 685 4.23 1.52 -25.60
N LEU A 686 3.06 1.42 -25.00
CA LEU A 686 2.77 1.98 -23.67
C LEU A 686 3.68 1.37 -22.58
N SER A 687 3.87 0.05 -22.60
CA SER A 687 4.75 -0.63 -21.65
C SER A 687 6.20 -0.17 -21.79
N MET A 688 6.72 -0.08 -23.02
CA MET A 688 8.08 0.39 -23.28
C MET A 688 8.30 1.84 -22.80
N GLN A 689 7.32 2.72 -23.04
CA GLN A 689 7.38 4.10 -22.56
C GLN A 689 7.40 4.17 -21.02
N ARG A 690 6.53 3.41 -20.34
CA ARG A 690 6.52 3.31 -18.87
C ARG A 690 7.84 2.79 -18.32
N PHE A 691 8.42 1.76 -18.95
CA PHE A 691 9.73 1.25 -18.56
C PHE A 691 10.84 2.29 -18.76
N GLY A 692 10.81 3.07 -19.83
CA GLY A 692 11.74 4.18 -20.05
C GLY A 692 11.72 5.18 -18.90
N GLN A 693 10.54 5.61 -18.49
CA GLN A 693 10.35 6.52 -17.34
C GLN A 693 10.82 5.89 -16.02
N MET A 694 10.50 4.61 -15.80
CA MET A 694 10.95 3.87 -14.62
C MET A 694 12.49 3.79 -14.56
N TYR A 695 13.15 3.44 -15.66
CA TYR A 695 14.63 3.39 -15.70
C TYR A 695 15.25 4.77 -15.44
N ALA A 696 14.65 5.83 -15.97
CA ALA A 696 15.09 7.21 -15.72
C ALA A 696 15.02 7.56 -14.23
N ALA A 697 13.91 7.22 -13.55
CA ALA A 697 13.77 7.42 -12.11
C ALA A 697 14.79 6.59 -11.31
N LEU A 698 14.90 5.28 -11.61
CA LEU A 698 15.78 4.37 -10.89
C LEU A 698 17.27 4.73 -11.05
N SER A 699 17.66 5.25 -12.22
CA SER A 699 19.07 5.60 -12.49
C SER A 699 19.56 6.78 -11.62
N ARG A 700 18.66 7.63 -11.15
CA ARG A 700 18.93 8.80 -10.31
C ARG A 700 18.57 8.59 -8.83
N SER A 701 18.20 7.37 -8.45
CA SER A 701 17.80 7.01 -7.10
C SER A 701 18.81 6.09 -6.44
N ILE A 702 19.19 6.38 -5.19
CA ILE A 702 20.04 5.52 -4.36
C ILE A 702 19.42 4.11 -4.24
N ASP A 703 18.12 4.05 -3.91
CA ASP A 703 17.40 2.78 -3.78
C ASP A 703 17.22 2.06 -5.13
N GLY A 704 17.06 2.84 -6.22
CA GLY A 704 16.92 2.33 -7.59
C GLY A 704 18.13 1.57 -8.10
N GLN A 705 19.33 1.99 -7.72
CA GLN A 705 20.56 1.33 -8.14
C GLN A 705 20.69 -0.09 -7.61
N MET A 706 20.03 -0.41 -6.49
CA MET A 706 19.97 -1.80 -6.03
C MET A 706 19.25 -2.70 -7.03
N GLN A 707 18.21 -2.20 -7.70
CA GLN A 707 17.47 -2.93 -8.74
C GLN A 707 18.23 -2.98 -10.06
N LEU A 708 18.88 -1.89 -10.45
CA LEU A 708 19.60 -1.80 -11.72
C LEU A 708 20.94 -2.57 -11.70
N SER A 709 21.59 -2.66 -10.54
CA SER A 709 22.96 -3.18 -10.45
C SER A 709 23.20 -4.10 -9.24
N GLY A 710 22.66 -3.77 -8.07
CA GLY A 710 22.96 -4.45 -6.81
C GLY A 710 22.56 -5.92 -6.80
N TYR A 711 21.33 -6.25 -7.18
CA TYR A 711 20.86 -7.65 -7.21
C TYR A 711 21.62 -8.48 -8.25
N ARG A 712 21.93 -7.89 -9.39
CA ARG A 712 22.74 -8.54 -10.44
C ARG A 712 24.17 -8.80 -9.95
N PHE A 713 24.79 -7.86 -9.24
CA PHE A 713 26.09 -8.07 -8.63
C PHE A 713 26.07 -9.23 -7.64
N LEU A 714 25.08 -9.30 -6.73
CA LEU A 714 24.95 -10.40 -5.76
C LEU A 714 24.75 -11.77 -6.45
N ALA A 715 24.24 -11.78 -7.67
CA ALA A 715 24.06 -12.98 -8.49
C ALA A 715 25.22 -13.23 -9.47
N GLY A 716 26.40 -12.60 -9.26
CA GLY A 716 27.57 -12.78 -10.10
C GLY A 716 27.41 -12.32 -11.54
N GLY A 717 26.57 -11.33 -11.79
CA GLY A 717 26.32 -10.73 -13.09
C GLY A 717 25.16 -11.35 -13.88
N ASP A 718 24.41 -12.30 -13.32
CA ASP A 718 23.27 -12.92 -14.01
C ASP A 718 22.15 -11.90 -14.24
N LEU A 719 21.78 -11.70 -15.51
CA LEU A 719 20.83 -10.67 -15.95
C LEU A 719 19.36 -10.95 -15.55
N ARG A 720 19.06 -12.14 -15.05
CA ARG A 720 17.73 -12.47 -14.49
C ARG A 720 17.50 -11.91 -13.08
N PHE A 721 18.53 -11.28 -12.48
CA PHE A 721 18.46 -10.67 -11.16
C PHE A 721 18.48 -9.14 -11.26
N GLY A 722 17.44 -8.52 -10.73
CA GLY A 722 17.20 -7.09 -10.93
C GLY A 722 16.71 -6.78 -12.34
N LEU A 723 16.85 -5.53 -12.74
CA LEU A 723 16.55 -5.09 -14.09
C LEU A 723 17.79 -5.19 -14.98
N PRO A 724 17.69 -5.64 -16.23
CA PRO A 724 18.84 -5.64 -17.16
C PRO A 724 19.25 -4.19 -17.51
N PRO A 725 20.41 -3.99 -18.15
CA PRO A 725 20.77 -2.68 -18.71
C PRO A 725 19.69 -2.17 -19.67
N PHE A 726 19.38 -0.88 -19.61
CA PHE A 726 18.27 -0.29 -20.38
C PHE A 726 18.39 -0.55 -21.88
N ASP A 727 19.58 -0.43 -22.45
CA ASP A 727 19.80 -0.68 -23.90
C ASP A 727 19.42 -2.12 -24.28
N SER A 728 19.71 -3.09 -23.41
CA SER A 728 19.32 -4.49 -23.64
C SER A 728 17.82 -4.69 -23.51
N PHE A 729 17.19 -4.01 -22.54
CA PHE A 729 15.74 -4.03 -22.36
C PHE A 729 15.00 -3.34 -23.51
N ALA A 730 15.47 -2.17 -23.92
CA ALA A 730 14.87 -1.38 -25.01
C ALA A 730 14.98 -2.08 -26.39
N ALA A 731 15.91 -3.00 -26.54
CA ALA A 731 16.07 -3.81 -27.75
C ALA A 731 15.07 -4.99 -27.83
N LEU A 732 14.34 -5.32 -26.77
CA LEU A 732 13.34 -6.39 -26.77
C LEU A 732 12.18 -6.04 -27.69
N THR A 733 11.73 -7.02 -28.49
CA THR A 733 10.60 -6.83 -29.41
C THR A 733 9.35 -7.55 -28.93
N LEU A 734 8.20 -7.07 -29.40
CA LEU A 734 6.91 -7.76 -29.18
C LEU A 734 6.94 -9.20 -29.69
N LYS A 735 7.68 -9.47 -30.78
CA LYS A 735 7.86 -10.82 -31.36
C LYS A 735 8.64 -11.74 -30.41
N ASP A 736 9.72 -11.25 -29.80
CA ASP A 736 10.53 -12.05 -28.86
C ASP A 736 9.69 -12.45 -27.63
N MET A 737 9.00 -11.48 -27.03
CA MET A 737 8.10 -11.70 -25.91
C MET A 737 6.98 -12.69 -26.25
N ARG A 738 6.28 -12.47 -27.36
CA ARG A 738 5.22 -13.36 -27.83
C ARG A 738 5.72 -14.79 -28.03
N SER A 739 6.89 -14.97 -28.68
CA SER A 739 7.46 -16.30 -28.93
C SER A 739 7.74 -17.05 -27.63
N TRP A 740 8.26 -16.33 -26.61
CA TRP A 740 8.59 -16.91 -25.33
C TRP A 740 7.35 -17.34 -24.53
N ILE A 741 6.35 -16.46 -24.42
CA ILE A 741 5.10 -16.74 -23.68
C ILE A 741 4.26 -17.79 -24.40
N ASP A 742 4.04 -17.67 -25.70
CA ASP A 742 3.23 -18.61 -26.50
C ASP A 742 3.79 -20.04 -26.43
N THR A 743 5.11 -20.17 -26.40
CA THR A 743 5.77 -21.47 -26.30
C THR A 743 5.42 -22.16 -24.99
N ALA A 744 5.50 -21.45 -23.88
CA ALA A 744 5.12 -21.98 -22.57
C ALA A 744 3.61 -22.22 -22.47
N LEU A 745 2.81 -21.24 -22.89
CA LEU A 745 1.35 -21.28 -22.81
C LEU A 745 0.75 -22.46 -23.60
N LYS A 746 1.33 -22.86 -24.72
CA LYS A 746 0.82 -23.95 -25.59
C LYS A 746 1.31 -25.34 -25.21
N ASN A 747 2.52 -25.44 -24.66
CA ASN A 747 3.17 -26.73 -24.51
C ASN A 747 3.34 -27.21 -23.08
N GLU A 748 3.36 -26.30 -22.08
CA GLU A 748 3.62 -26.69 -20.70
C GLU A 748 2.35 -27.18 -19.96
N PRO A 749 2.47 -28.19 -19.10
CA PRO A 749 1.36 -28.70 -18.29
C PRO A 749 0.78 -27.61 -17.38
N LEU A 750 -0.53 -27.64 -17.19
CA LEU A 750 -1.23 -26.73 -16.30
C LEU A 750 -1.44 -27.33 -14.91
N GLU A 751 -1.22 -26.54 -13.88
CA GLU A 751 -1.65 -26.82 -12.52
C GLU A 751 -2.61 -25.72 -12.08
N VAL A 752 -3.84 -26.10 -11.73
CA VAL A 752 -4.91 -25.20 -11.26
C VAL A 752 -5.02 -25.36 -9.76
N SER A 753 -4.92 -24.27 -9.01
CA SER A 753 -5.16 -24.26 -7.57
C SER A 753 -6.31 -23.31 -7.24
N VAL A 754 -7.28 -23.76 -6.44
CA VAL A 754 -8.47 -22.99 -6.03
C VAL A 754 -8.59 -23.01 -4.51
N VAL A 755 -8.67 -21.85 -3.90
CA VAL A 755 -8.80 -21.68 -2.44
C VAL A 755 -9.90 -20.65 -2.14
N GLY A 756 -10.75 -20.93 -1.16
CA GLY A 756 -11.76 -19.99 -0.70
C GLY A 756 -13.13 -20.60 -0.41
N ASP A 757 -14.15 -19.74 -0.49
CA ASP A 757 -15.54 -20.08 -0.21
C ASP A 757 -16.27 -20.49 -1.50
N PHE A 758 -16.21 -21.78 -1.82
CA PHE A 758 -16.81 -22.34 -3.04
C PHE A 758 -17.47 -23.70 -2.79
N ASP A 759 -18.32 -24.12 -3.73
CA ASP A 759 -18.80 -25.50 -3.80
C ASP A 759 -17.82 -26.37 -4.60
N GLU A 760 -17.29 -27.42 -3.97
CA GLU A 760 -16.27 -28.29 -4.57
C GLU A 760 -16.76 -28.99 -5.85
N ALA A 761 -18.01 -29.51 -5.84
CA ALA A 761 -18.55 -30.22 -6.99
C ALA A 761 -18.73 -29.29 -8.19
N VAL A 762 -19.18 -28.05 -7.94
CA VAL A 762 -19.35 -27.02 -8.95
C VAL A 762 -17.98 -26.64 -9.54
N VAL A 763 -16.97 -26.40 -8.71
CA VAL A 763 -15.63 -26.05 -9.21
C VAL A 763 -15.02 -27.18 -10.02
N VAL A 764 -15.12 -28.43 -9.57
CA VAL A 764 -14.64 -29.60 -10.32
C VAL A 764 -15.32 -29.71 -11.68
N ASP A 765 -16.63 -29.45 -11.75
CA ASP A 765 -17.39 -29.43 -13.00
C ASP A 765 -16.91 -28.35 -13.95
N ILE A 766 -16.75 -27.12 -13.44
CA ILE A 766 -16.30 -25.95 -14.21
C ILE A 766 -14.88 -26.18 -14.73
N VAL A 767 -13.94 -26.60 -13.88
CA VAL A 767 -12.54 -26.85 -14.29
C VAL A 767 -12.47 -27.98 -15.32
N GLY A 768 -13.21 -29.08 -15.11
CA GLY A 768 -13.31 -30.16 -16.06
C GLY A 768 -13.83 -29.72 -17.43
N THR A 769 -14.73 -28.74 -17.45
CA THR A 769 -15.33 -28.18 -18.68
C THR A 769 -14.36 -27.23 -19.38
N TYR A 770 -13.85 -26.20 -18.70
CA TYR A 770 -13.05 -25.15 -19.34
C TYR A 770 -11.56 -25.52 -19.49
N ILE A 771 -10.94 -26.03 -18.44
CA ILE A 771 -9.50 -26.30 -18.45
C ILE A 771 -9.22 -27.77 -18.84
N GLY A 772 -10.05 -28.69 -18.39
CA GLY A 772 -9.94 -30.09 -18.73
C GLY A 772 -10.25 -30.40 -20.19
N SER A 773 -11.03 -29.56 -20.88
CA SER A 773 -11.32 -29.71 -22.34
C SER A 773 -10.14 -29.32 -23.25
N LEU A 774 -9.13 -28.61 -22.70
CA LEU A 774 -7.95 -28.22 -23.48
C LEU A 774 -7.14 -29.44 -23.93
N PRO A 775 -6.45 -29.35 -25.06
CA PRO A 775 -5.57 -30.45 -25.51
C PRO A 775 -4.55 -30.83 -24.45
N ALA A 776 -4.18 -32.11 -24.41
CA ALA A 776 -3.10 -32.54 -23.54
C ALA A 776 -1.78 -31.87 -23.94
N ARG A 777 -1.01 -31.45 -22.95
CA ARG A 777 0.24 -30.75 -23.12
C ARG A 777 1.41 -31.66 -22.74
N PRO A 778 2.35 -31.94 -23.68
CA PRO A 778 3.40 -32.92 -23.44
C PRO A 778 4.46 -32.49 -22.41
N GLY A 779 4.56 -31.16 -22.17
CA GLY A 779 5.73 -30.57 -21.51
C GLY A 779 6.92 -30.48 -22.47
N LEU A 780 7.68 -29.41 -22.38
CA LEU A 780 8.87 -29.21 -23.23
C LEU A 780 10.08 -30.06 -22.79
N GLY A 781 9.89 -30.95 -21.81
CA GLY A 781 10.93 -31.78 -21.25
C GLY A 781 12.08 -30.92 -20.76
N GLY A 782 11.86 -30.19 -19.68
CA GLY A 782 12.80 -29.16 -19.23
C GLY A 782 14.20 -29.73 -19.10
N GLU A 783 15.12 -29.27 -19.95
CA GLU A 783 16.52 -29.40 -19.65
C GLU A 783 16.73 -28.92 -18.24
N LYS A 784 17.39 -29.74 -17.42
CA LYS A 784 17.91 -29.31 -16.12
C LYS A 784 18.90 -28.17 -16.42
N ARG A 785 18.38 -26.95 -16.52
CA ARG A 785 19.23 -25.76 -16.68
C ARG A 785 20.00 -25.62 -15.37
N SER A 786 21.17 -26.20 -15.35
CA SER A 786 22.20 -26.01 -14.33
C SER A 786 22.81 -24.63 -14.52
N SER A 787 22.06 -23.57 -14.19
CA SER A 787 22.68 -22.25 -14.05
C SER A 787 23.17 -22.14 -12.63
N SER A 788 24.43 -22.44 -12.40
CA SER A 788 25.08 -22.17 -11.12
C SER A 788 25.24 -20.66 -10.98
N ILE A 789 24.34 -20.04 -10.25
CA ILE A 789 24.51 -18.64 -9.83
C ILE A 789 25.73 -18.57 -8.90
N ARG A 790 26.60 -17.59 -9.13
CA ARG A 790 27.81 -17.39 -8.32
C ARG A 790 27.67 -16.14 -7.48
N PHE A 791 27.68 -16.32 -6.17
CA PHE A 791 27.76 -15.19 -5.24
C PHE A 791 29.16 -14.55 -5.31
N PRO A 792 29.30 -13.20 -5.32
CA PRO A 792 30.59 -12.49 -5.43
C PRO A 792 31.29 -12.39 -4.06
N ALA A 793 31.70 -13.53 -3.51
CA ALA A 793 32.36 -13.58 -2.21
C ALA A 793 33.61 -12.69 -2.17
N SER A 794 33.80 -11.96 -1.07
CA SER A 794 34.93 -11.07 -0.81
C SER A 794 35.04 -9.89 -1.79
N GLN A 795 33.98 -9.51 -2.47
CA GLN A 795 33.94 -8.41 -3.42
C GLN A 795 33.09 -7.25 -2.91
N SER A 796 33.37 -6.05 -3.40
CA SER A 796 32.57 -4.85 -3.17
C SER A 796 32.13 -4.20 -4.47
N LEU A 797 30.97 -3.55 -4.40
CA LEU A 797 30.41 -2.73 -5.47
C LEU A 797 30.12 -1.33 -4.91
N ASP A 798 30.87 -0.34 -5.42
CA ASP A 798 30.66 1.07 -5.09
C ASP A 798 29.98 1.77 -6.26
N ILE A 799 28.80 2.38 -6.03
CA ILE A 799 28.03 3.09 -7.04
C ILE A 799 27.88 4.54 -6.61
N GLN A 800 28.26 5.44 -7.51
CA GLN A 800 27.97 6.87 -7.37
C GLN A 800 26.76 7.23 -8.21
N VAL A 801 25.82 7.96 -7.63
CA VAL A 801 24.55 8.35 -8.25
C VAL A 801 24.50 9.87 -8.36
N GLU A 802 24.18 10.38 -9.55
CA GLU A 802 23.95 11.80 -9.74
C GLU A 802 22.62 12.23 -9.07
N THR A 803 22.68 12.47 -7.78
CA THR A 803 21.55 12.90 -6.94
C THR A 803 22.01 13.95 -5.94
N GLU A 804 21.11 14.88 -5.62
CA GLU A 804 21.30 15.88 -4.55
C GLU A 804 20.81 15.37 -3.19
N ILE A 805 20.20 14.19 -3.13
CA ILE A 805 19.65 13.61 -1.90
C ILE A 805 20.80 13.08 -1.04
N PRO A 806 21.01 13.64 0.18
CA PRO A 806 22.17 13.32 1.01
C PRO A 806 21.98 12.01 1.79
N LYS A 807 21.76 10.90 1.11
CA LYS A 807 21.64 9.56 1.70
C LYS A 807 22.50 8.54 0.96
N ALA A 808 22.95 7.52 1.67
CA ALA A 808 23.68 6.38 1.10
C ALA A 808 23.01 5.08 1.52
N LEU A 809 22.96 4.09 0.63
CA LEU A 809 22.55 2.73 0.93
C LEU A 809 23.79 1.84 1.12
N ILE A 810 23.82 1.15 2.24
CA ILE A 810 24.81 0.12 2.55
C ILE A 810 24.11 -1.23 2.55
N VAL A 811 24.70 -2.21 1.86
CA VAL A 811 24.28 -3.62 1.92
C VAL A 811 25.51 -4.48 2.19
N VAL A 812 25.44 -5.32 3.22
CA VAL A 812 26.43 -6.37 3.48
C VAL A 812 25.71 -7.70 3.33
N ALA A 813 26.21 -8.53 2.43
CA ALA A 813 25.55 -9.77 2.02
C ALA A 813 26.46 -10.99 2.18
N TYR A 814 25.85 -12.13 2.48
CA TYR A 814 26.52 -13.41 2.73
C TYR A 814 25.87 -14.52 1.89
N PRO A 815 26.63 -15.46 1.33
CA PRO A 815 26.09 -16.56 0.57
C PRO A 815 25.35 -17.55 1.47
N THR A 816 24.12 -17.89 1.09
CA THR A 816 23.34 -18.97 1.67
C THR A 816 22.87 -19.93 0.56
N GLU A 817 21.98 -20.85 0.90
CA GLU A 817 21.50 -21.84 -0.05
C GLU A 817 20.02 -21.59 -0.40
N ASP A 818 19.49 -22.39 -1.34
CA ASP A 818 18.09 -22.35 -1.79
C ASP A 818 17.08 -22.69 -0.67
N MET A 819 15.78 -22.60 -1.01
CA MET A 819 14.70 -22.78 -0.03
C MET A 819 14.36 -24.25 0.30
N TRP A 820 14.92 -25.24 -0.42
CA TRP A 820 14.41 -26.60 -0.39
C TRP A 820 14.75 -27.38 0.88
N ASP A 821 15.71 -26.95 1.69
CA ASP A 821 15.83 -27.35 3.09
C ASP A 821 15.01 -26.39 3.96
N ILE A 822 13.76 -26.75 4.21
CA ILE A 822 12.80 -25.87 4.91
C ILE A 822 13.22 -25.59 6.36
N LYS A 823 13.89 -26.53 7.02
CA LYS A 823 14.34 -26.33 8.40
C LYS A 823 15.44 -25.26 8.45
N ARG A 824 16.42 -25.36 7.58
CA ARG A 824 17.46 -24.32 7.44
C ARG A 824 16.84 -22.98 7.07
N THR A 825 15.93 -22.94 6.10
CA THR A 825 15.26 -21.72 5.64
C THR A 825 14.53 -20.99 6.77
N ARG A 826 13.78 -21.73 7.61
CA ARG A 826 13.06 -21.17 8.76
C ARG A 826 14.01 -20.64 9.82
N ARG A 827 15.09 -21.35 10.10
CA ARG A 827 16.12 -20.95 11.06
C ARG A 827 16.89 -19.70 10.61
N LEU A 828 17.24 -19.63 9.34
CA LEU A 828 17.87 -18.41 8.78
C LEU A 828 16.92 -17.22 8.75
N ALA A 829 15.61 -17.43 8.62
CA ALA A 829 14.64 -16.35 8.78
C ALA A 829 14.64 -15.80 10.21
N VAL A 830 14.60 -16.67 11.24
CA VAL A 830 14.69 -16.25 12.65
C VAL A 830 16.04 -15.59 12.97
N LEU A 831 17.14 -16.07 12.40
CA LEU A 831 18.45 -15.44 12.52
C LEU A 831 18.43 -14.01 11.92
N GLY A 832 17.70 -13.80 10.83
CA GLY A 832 17.50 -12.47 10.22
C GLY A 832 16.78 -11.49 11.16
N GLU A 833 15.76 -11.96 11.88
CA GLU A 833 15.05 -11.14 12.88
C GLU A 833 15.98 -10.76 14.05
N ILE A 834 16.74 -11.70 14.58
CA ILE A 834 17.72 -11.43 15.66
C ILE A 834 18.78 -10.42 15.18
N PHE A 835 19.27 -10.59 13.97
CA PHE A 835 20.24 -9.65 13.42
C PHE A 835 19.62 -8.26 13.19
N SER A 836 18.39 -8.19 12.73
CA SER A 836 17.64 -6.91 12.60
C SER A 836 17.51 -6.20 13.96
N ASP A 837 17.22 -6.93 15.03
CA ASP A 837 17.16 -6.36 16.38
C ASP A 837 18.53 -5.82 16.83
N ARG A 838 19.62 -6.53 16.61
CA ARG A 838 20.98 -6.04 16.93
C ARG A 838 21.35 -4.80 16.09
N LEU A 839 20.98 -4.77 14.81
CA LEU A 839 21.16 -3.59 13.95
C LEU A 839 20.36 -2.39 14.47
N ARG A 840 19.10 -2.59 14.88
CA ARG A 840 18.28 -1.56 15.47
C ARG A 840 18.89 -1.00 16.75
N GLU A 841 19.26 -1.86 17.70
CA GLU A 841 19.89 -1.46 18.96
C GLU A 841 21.21 -0.69 18.74
N ARG A 842 22.01 -1.10 17.75
CA ARG A 842 23.32 -0.50 17.52
C ARG A 842 23.27 0.72 16.60
N LEU A 843 22.66 0.61 15.42
CA LEU A 843 22.71 1.67 14.41
C LEU A 843 21.64 2.74 14.66
N ARG A 844 20.44 2.36 15.10
CA ARG A 844 19.37 3.31 15.37
C ARG A 844 19.47 3.87 16.79
N GLU A 845 19.42 3.00 17.81
CA GLU A 845 19.29 3.47 19.19
C GLU A 845 20.60 4.00 19.78
N SER A 846 21.74 3.34 19.53
CA SER A 846 23.01 3.79 20.11
C SER A 846 23.69 4.90 19.31
N LEU A 847 23.75 4.77 17.97
CA LEU A 847 24.46 5.70 17.10
C LEU A 847 23.56 6.79 16.49
N GLY A 848 22.26 6.52 16.30
CA GLY A 848 21.35 7.39 15.53
C GLY A 848 21.78 7.54 14.08
N ALA A 849 22.47 6.53 13.52
CA ALA A 849 23.03 6.58 12.18
C ALA A 849 22.03 6.17 11.10
N ALA A 850 21.07 5.31 11.43
CA ALA A 850 20.05 4.82 10.51
C ALA A 850 18.68 4.83 11.18
N TYR A 851 17.64 5.11 10.39
CA TYR A 851 16.25 5.07 10.88
C TYR A 851 15.71 3.64 10.98
N SER A 852 15.85 2.85 9.93
CA SER A 852 15.29 1.50 9.83
C SER A 852 16.30 0.52 9.22
N PRO A 853 17.36 0.14 9.94
CA PRO A 853 18.26 -0.92 9.49
C PRO A 853 17.57 -2.28 9.63
N TYR A 854 17.85 -3.21 8.70
CA TYR A 854 17.24 -4.54 8.70
C TYR A 854 18.16 -5.60 8.14
N ALA A 855 17.85 -6.86 8.46
CA ALA A 855 18.50 -8.03 7.89
C ALA A 855 17.49 -9.14 7.58
N TYR A 856 17.76 -9.92 6.54
CA TYR A 856 16.94 -11.07 6.18
C TYR A 856 17.69 -12.08 5.33
N ASN A 857 17.22 -13.32 5.35
CA ASN A 857 17.66 -14.36 4.42
C ASN A 857 16.70 -14.44 3.24
N ARG A 858 17.24 -14.47 2.01
CA ARG A 858 16.50 -14.68 0.76
C ARG A 858 16.96 -15.97 0.09
N PRO A 859 16.37 -17.11 0.44
CA PRO A 859 16.59 -18.35 -0.29
C PRO A 859 15.80 -18.32 -1.59
N TRP A 860 16.41 -18.77 -2.69
CA TRP A 860 15.73 -18.77 -3.99
C TRP A 860 15.08 -20.11 -4.28
N ARG A 861 13.99 -20.11 -5.03
CA ARG A 861 13.18 -21.27 -5.36
C ARG A 861 13.68 -21.97 -6.63
N ALA A 862 13.99 -21.18 -7.67
CA ALA A 862 14.32 -21.68 -8.99
C ALA A 862 15.82 -21.91 -9.23
N TYR A 863 16.67 -21.45 -8.33
CA TYR A 863 18.12 -21.50 -8.49
C TYR A 863 18.75 -22.40 -7.43
N PRO A 864 19.06 -23.69 -7.76
CA PRO A 864 19.61 -24.64 -6.81
C PRO A 864 20.92 -24.17 -6.15
N GLY A 865 20.98 -24.31 -4.83
CA GLY A 865 22.14 -23.94 -4.03
C GLY A 865 22.36 -22.43 -3.85
N TYR A 866 21.43 -21.57 -4.33
CA TYR A 866 21.59 -20.13 -4.26
C TYR A 866 20.60 -19.48 -3.28
N GLY A 867 21.15 -18.72 -2.38
CA GLY A 867 20.48 -17.85 -1.43
C GLY A 867 21.41 -16.73 -0.96
N VAL A 868 20.85 -15.68 -0.42
CA VAL A 868 21.60 -14.53 0.09
C VAL A 868 21.02 -14.10 1.44
N PHE A 869 21.87 -14.06 2.45
CA PHE A 869 21.55 -13.40 3.71
C PHE A 869 22.12 -11.98 3.64
N GLN A 870 21.33 -10.94 3.92
CA GLN A 870 21.79 -9.56 3.80
C GLN A 870 21.32 -8.68 4.94
N ALA A 871 22.19 -7.71 5.30
CA ALA A 871 21.89 -6.57 6.15
C ALA A 871 21.92 -5.30 5.30
N ALA A 872 20.99 -4.37 5.54
CA ALA A 872 20.91 -3.11 4.80
C ALA A 872 20.58 -1.94 5.73
N ALA A 873 21.11 -0.76 5.41
CA ALA A 873 20.84 0.49 6.12
C ALA A 873 20.95 1.69 5.18
N LEU A 874 20.01 2.64 5.31
CA LEU A 874 20.11 3.98 4.74
C LEU A 874 20.73 4.91 5.76
N VAL A 875 21.81 5.58 5.38
CA VAL A 875 22.67 6.36 6.28
C VAL A 875 23.09 7.68 5.65
N ASP A 876 23.67 8.56 6.46
CA ASP A 876 24.41 9.72 5.97
C ASP A 876 25.64 9.26 5.16
N PRO A 877 25.91 9.81 3.96
CA PRO A 877 27.08 9.44 3.16
C PRO A 877 28.40 9.51 3.93
N ALA A 878 28.54 10.45 4.88
CA ALA A 878 29.73 10.60 5.71
C ALA A 878 29.90 9.46 6.74
N GLN A 879 28.83 8.70 7.04
CA GLN A 879 28.85 7.62 8.04
C GLN A 879 29.01 6.23 7.41
N THR A 880 29.11 6.11 6.10
CA THR A 880 29.16 4.80 5.40
C THR A 880 30.23 3.86 5.93
N ALA A 881 31.44 4.34 6.16
CA ALA A 881 32.54 3.52 6.67
C ALA A 881 32.27 3.01 8.09
N VAL A 882 31.80 3.88 8.96
CA VAL A 882 31.49 3.55 10.37
C VAL A 882 30.38 2.48 10.41
N VAL A 883 29.32 2.64 9.62
CA VAL A 883 28.20 1.70 9.62
C VAL A 883 28.59 0.35 9.01
N LEU A 884 29.43 0.33 7.97
CA LEU A 884 29.98 -0.93 7.43
C LEU A 884 30.76 -1.71 8.49
N ASP A 885 31.62 -1.01 9.28
CA ASP A 885 32.40 -1.62 10.35
C ASP A 885 31.49 -2.14 11.47
N GLU A 886 30.47 -1.38 11.85
CA GLU A 886 29.50 -1.80 12.88
C GLU A 886 28.72 -3.05 12.44
N VAL A 887 28.26 -3.13 11.19
CA VAL A 887 27.59 -4.33 10.67
C VAL A 887 28.53 -5.54 10.76
N ARG A 888 29.78 -5.39 10.36
CA ARG A 888 30.78 -6.47 10.46
C ARG A 888 31.08 -6.86 11.91
N GLN A 889 31.12 -5.91 12.86
CA GLN A 889 31.29 -6.20 14.27
C GLN A 889 30.10 -6.98 14.84
N ILE A 890 28.85 -6.63 14.50
CA ILE A 890 27.66 -7.37 14.91
C ILE A 890 27.73 -8.81 14.38
N ILE A 891 28.15 -9.03 13.14
CA ILE A 891 28.33 -10.36 12.57
C ILE A 891 29.43 -11.14 13.30
N SER A 892 30.57 -10.51 13.57
CA SER A 892 31.64 -11.15 14.33
C SER A 892 31.18 -11.57 15.73
N ASP A 893 30.39 -10.72 16.39
CA ASP A 893 29.78 -11.04 17.69
C ASP A 893 28.79 -12.20 17.60
N LEU A 894 27.90 -12.21 16.59
CA LEU A 894 26.98 -13.31 16.33
C LEU A 894 27.72 -14.65 16.13
N SER A 895 28.84 -14.63 15.41
CA SER A 895 29.61 -15.83 15.10
C SER A 895 30.46 -16.30 16.29
N GLN A 896 30.98 -15.40 17.14
CA GLN A 896 31.87 -15.73 18.26
C GLN A 896 31.15 -16.02 19.57
N ASN A 897 30.12 -15.22 19.87
CA ASN A 897 29.40 -15.27 21.15
C ASN A 897 28.04 -15.97 21.02
N GLY A 898 27.60 -16.25 19.79
CA GLY A 898 26.34 -16.92 19.52
C GLY A 898 25.11 -16.10 19.83
N ILE A 899 23.99 -16.79 19.93
CA ILE A 899 22.66 -16.24 20.16
C ILE A 899 22.22 -16.51 21.61
N ARG A 900 21.85 -15.45 22.32
CA ARG A 900 21.34 -15.57 23.68
C ARG A 900 19.90 -16.10 23.69
N PRO A 901 19.50 -16.85 24.78
CA PRO A 901 18.13 -17.35 24.89
C PRO A 901 17.04 -16.26 24.82
N ASP A 902 17.28 -15.10 25.39
CA ASP A 902 16.35 -13.97 25.40
C ASP A 902 16.15 -13.36 23.99
N GLU A 903 17.18 -13.33 23.15
CA GLU A 903 17.09 -12.90 21.75
C GLU A 903 16.22 -13.88 20.93
N LEU A 904 16.41 -15.18 21.15
CA LEU A 904 15.62 -16.21 20.51
C LEU A 904 14.15 -16.10 20.90
N GLU A 905 13.83 -15.93 22.19
CA GLU A 905 12.47 -15.77 22.69
C GLU A 905 11.77 -14.58 22.04
N ARG A 906 12.44 -13.42 21.99
CA ARG A 906 11.92 -12.20 21.34
C ARG A 906 11.71 -12.35 19.84
N ALA A 907 12.49 -13.16 19.15
CA ALA A 907 12.33 -13.39 17.70
C ALA A 907 11.26 -14.46 17.38
N ILE A 908 11.14 -15.49 18.21
CA ILE A 908 10.20 -16.59 17.96
C ILE A 908 8.76 -16.21 18.29
N GLY A 909 8.51 -15.47 19.37
CA GLY A 909 7.17 -15.08 19.79
C GLY A 909 6.38 -14.40 18.67
N PRO A 910 6.86 -13.28 18.12
CA PRO A 910 6.23 -12.59 16.98
C PRO A 910 6.10 -13.49 15.73
N SER A 911 7.13 -14.31 15.45
CA SER A 911 7.10 -15.23 14.30
C SER A 911 5.96 -16.24 14.42
N LEU A 912 5.73 -16.80 15.60
CA LEU A 912 4.63 -17.76 15.85
C LEU A 912 3.25 -17.08 15.73
N THR A 913 3.11 -15.88 16.25
CA THR A 913 1.89 -15.08 16.08
C THR A 913 1.62 -14.82 14.60
N GLY A 914 2.61 -14.35 13.85
CA GLY A 914 2.49 -14.12 12.41
C GLY A 914 2.19 -15.39 11.60
N ILE A 915 2.69 -16.56 12.04
CA ILE A 915 2.35 -17.86 11.43
C ILE A 915 0.87 -18.20 11.69
N LYS A 916 0.38 -18.04 12.93
CA LYS A 916 -1.04 -18.28 13.27
C LYS A 916 -1.97 -17.45 12.37
N ASP A 917 -1.65 -16.18 12.14
CA ASP A 917 -2.44 -15.29 11.26
C ASP A 917 -2.34 -15.74 9.79
N ARG A 918 -1.13 -16.03 9.31
CA ARG A 918 -0.86 -16.37 7.91
C ARG A 918 -1.57 -17.65 7.47
N ILE A 919 -1.56 -18.71 8.27
CA ILE A 919 -2.21 -19.98 7.93
C ILE A 919 -3.75 -19.86 7.88
N ARG A 920 -4.32 -18.77 8.37
CA ARG A 920 -5.74 -18.44 8.32
C ARG A 920 -6.09 -17.53 7.14
N THR A 921 -5.25 -17.46 6.11
CA THR A 921 -5.49 -16.67 4.90
C THR A 921 -5.57 -17.56 3.66
N ASN A 922 -6.48 -17.23 2.72
CA ASN A 922 -6.61 -17.94 1.45
C ASN A 922 -5.32 -17.87 0.62
N ALA A 923 -4.64 -16.71 0.64
CA ALA A 923 -3.40 -16.49 -0.10
C ALA A 923 -2.26 -17.42 0.35
N TYR A 924 -2.14 -17.72 1.66
CA TYR A 924 -1.12 -18.67 2.14
C TYR A 924 -1.31 -20.05 1.52
N TRP A 925 -2.53 -20.57 1.53
CA TRP A 925 -2.82 -21.89 0.99
C TRP A 925 -2.69 -21.93 -0.53
N LEU A 926 -3.12 -20.89 -1.23
CA LEU A 926 -3.00 -20.79 -2.68
C LEU A 926 -1.53 -20.71 -3.11
N ASP A 927 -0.81 -19.70 -2.61
CA ASP A 927 0.50 -19.32 -3.14
C ASP A 927 1.65 -20.13 -2.55
N THR A 928 1.56 -20.46 -1.24
CA THR A 928 2.66 -21.14 -0.54
C THR A 928 2.53 -22.65 -0.55
N VAL A 929 1.31 -23.17 -0.46
CA VAL A 929 1.09 -24.61 -0.26
C VAL A 929 0.68 -25.32 -1.56
N LEU A 930 -0.30 -24.79 -2.30
CA LEU A 930 -0.90 -25.50 -3.43
C LEU A 930 -0.23 -25.22 -4.77
N THR A 931 0.09 -23.95 -5.08
CA THR A 931 0.71 -23.59 -6.36
C THR A 931 2.10 -24.21 -6.48
N GLY A 932 2.29 -25.03 -7.52
CA GLY A 932 3.50 -25.78 -7.75
C GLY A 932 3.62 -27.09 -6.95
N SER A 933 2.59 -27.48 -6.20
CA SER A 933 2.61 -28.71 -5.37
C SER A 933 2.70 -30.01 -6.19
N LYS A 934 2.31 -29.97 -7.47
CA LYS A 934 2.51 -31.09 -8.40
C LYS A 934 4.02 -31.33 -8.65
N LYS A 935 4.78 -30.27 -8.79
CA LYS A 935 6.24 -30.30 -9.00
C LYS A 935 6.99 -30.48 -7.67
N PHE A 936 6.49 -29.89 -6.59
CA PHE A 936 7.11 -29.83 -5.27
C PHE A 936 6.14 -30.31 -4.16
N PRO A 937 5.80 -31.59 -4.09
CA PRO A 937 4.79 -32.10 -3.16
C PRO A 937 5.15 -31.90 -1.68
N GLN A 938 6.42 -31.73 -1.35
CA GLN A 938 6.87 -31.43 0.00
C GLN A 938 6.32 -30.11 0.58
N GLN A 939 5.83 -29.20 -0.25
CA GLN A 939 5.21 -27.94 0.22
C GLN A 939 3.98 -28.22 1.11
N ILE A 940 3.22 -29.26 0.77
CA ILE A 940 2.05 -29.66 1.55
C ILE A 940 2.51 -30.19 2.94
N GLU A 941 3.59 -30.96 2.99
CA GLU A 941 4.15 -31.45 4.26
C GLU A 941 4.71 -30.30 5.11
N TRP A 942 5.29 -29.29 4.48
CA TRP A 942 5.78 -28.11 5.19
C TRP A 942 4.68 -27.34 5.91
N SER A 943 3.46 -27.31 5.38
CA SER A 943 2.33 -26.68 6.05
C SER A 943 1.92 -27.37 7.34
N ARG A 944 2.13 -28.71 7.46
CA ARG A 944 1.86 -29.46 8.68
C ARG A 944 2.86 -29.18 9.79
N THR A 945 4.10 -28.89 9.43
CA THR A 945 5.21 -28.79 10.39
C THR A 945 5.58 -27.36 10.76
N ILE A 946 4.96 -26.34 10.13
CA ILE A 946 5.42 -24.97 10.29
C ILE A 946 5.45 -24.50 11.74
N GLN A 947 4.39 -24.71 12.52
CA GLN A 947 4.34 -24.27 13.93
C GLN A 947 5.30 -25.05 14.82
N THR A 948 5.27 -26.38 14.73
CA THR A 948 6.11 -27.25 15.58
C THR A 948 7.60 -27.08 15.29
N ASP A 949 7.97 -26.79 14.06
CA ASP A 949 9.34 -26.55 13.66
C ASP A 949 9.88 -25.22 14.23
N TYR A 950 9.07 -24.14 14.21
CA TYR A 950 9.46 -22.85 14.85
C TYR A 950 9.56 -22.98 16.36
N VAL A 951 8.64 -23.68 17.03
CA VAL A 951 8.73 -23.96 18.49
C VAL A 951 9.99 -24.75 18.84
N GLY A 952 10.43 -25.63 17.94
CA GLY A 952 11.63 -26.47 18.14
C GLY A 952 12.96 -25.79 17.84
N ILE A 953 13.00 -24.53 17.40
CA ILE A 953 14.26 -23.81 17.10
C ILE A 953 15.02 -23.52 18.40
N THR A 954 16.33 -23.72 18.39
CA THR A 954 17.20 -23.47 19.54
C THR A 954 18.28 -22.43 19.26
N SER A 955 18.73 -21.69 20.29
CA SER A 955 19.84 -20.74 20.19
C SER A 955 21.10 -21.39 19.63
N ARG A 956 21.34 -22.66 19.99
CA ARG A 956 22.48 -23.44 19.51
C ARG A 956 22.44 -23.65 18.00
N GLU A 957 21.31 -24.07 17.44
CA GLU A 957 21.15 -24.26 15.99
C GLU A 957 21.36 -22.97 15.22
N LEU A 958 20.84 -21.84 15.74
CA LEU A 958 21.00 -20.54 15.10
C LEU A 958 22.46 -20.07 15.18
N SER A 959 23.15 -20.32 16.30
CA SER A 959 24.57 -19.99 16.46
C SER A 959 25.44 -20.82 15.51
N GLU A 960 25.15 -22.11 15.33
CA GLU A 960 25.84 -22.98 14.36
C GLU A 960 25.63 -22.46 12.91
N LEU A 961 24.44 -21.97 12.58
CA LEU A 961 24.14 -21.37 11.27
C LEU A 961 24.82 -20.00 11.09
N ALA A 962 24.89 -19.19 12.13
CA ALA A 962 25.64 -17.92 12.11
C ALA A 962 27.12 -18.16 11.78
N VAL A 963 27.76 -19.09 12.48
CA VAL A 963 29.15 -19.50 12.20
C VAL A 963 29.32 -20.02 10.76
N LYS A 964 28.37 -20.82 10.28
CA LYS A 964 28.45 -21.41 8.93
C LYS A 964 28.32 -20.38 7.80
N TYR A 965 27.38 -19.44 7.92
CA TYR A 965 27.00 -18.57 6.81
C TYR A 965 27.45 -17.11 6.94
N LEU A 966 27.57 -16.59 8.17
CA LEU A 966 27.89 -15.18 8.39
C LEU A 966 29.40 -15.00 8.63
N ASP A 967 30.18 -15.23 7.57
CA ASP A 967 31.62 -15.14 7.53
C ASP A 967 32.04 -13.84 6.82
N ASN A 968 32.60 -12.89 7.55
CA ASN A 968 33.03 -11.60 7.02
C ASN A 968 34.07 -11.72 5.88
N ASP A 969 34.86 -12.79 5.84
CA ASP A 969 35.82 -13.03 4.77
C ASP A 969 35.16 -13.44 3.46
N LYS A 970 33.88 -13.85 3.50
CA LYS A 970 33.06 -14.19 2.34
C LYS A 970 31.99 -13.13 2.04
N ALA A 971 31.93 -12.07 2.81
CA ALA A 971 30.93 -11.03 2.62
C ALA A 971 31.10 -10.31 1.28
N ALA A 972 29.98 -10.01 0.63
CA ALA A 972 29.93 -9.00 -0.43
C ALA A 972 29.37 -7.69 0.15
N ALA A 973 29.93 -6.57 -0.24
CA ALA A 973 29.46 -5.26 0.19
C ALA A 973 28.98 -4.42 -1.01
N ILE A 974 27.89 -3.69 -0.83
CA ILE A 974 27.42 -2.70 -1.80
C ILE A 974 27.30 -1.36 -1.07
N VAL A 975 27.89 -0.32 -1.64
CA VAL A 975 27.75 1.06 -1.19
C VAL A 975 27.22 1.88 -2.35
N ILE A 976 26.05 2.48 -2.18
CA ILE A 976 25.42 3.37 -3.16
C ILE A 976 25.29 4.74 -2.51
N LYS A 977 25.91 5.76 -3.10
CA LYS A 977 25.96 7.11 -2.51
C LYS A 977 25.91 8.20 -3.59
N PRO A 978 25.59 9.45 -3.24
CA PRO A 978 25.72 10.57 -4.15
C PRO A 978 27.13 10.70 -4.73
N ALA A 979 27.23 11.20 -6.01
CA ALA A 979 28.49 11.42 -6.73
C ALA A 979 29.33 12.55 -6.12
#